data_756dd32a5f98fb919016928175c53615
#
_entry.id   756dd32a5f98fb919016928175c53615
#
_cell.length_a   1.000
_cell.length_b   1.000
_cell.length_c   1.000
_cell.angle_alpha   90.00
_cell.angle_beta   90.00
_cell.angle_gamma   90.00
#
_symmetry.space_group_name_H-M   'P 1'
#
loop_
_entity.id
_entity.type
_entity.pdbx_description
1 polymer ?
#
loop_
_entity_poly.entity_id
_entity_poly.type
_entity_poly.pdbx_seq_one_letter_code
_entity_poly.pdbx_strand_id
1 'polypeptide(L)'
;MYLTVVVKDNGLRKLEFDPQRLINKLDSFKEGLDVHPDTFEAYKKGVIKQIQGRQEIDFRDINDVVIQNAIDRIMDFKDGEMMDFDKLGNTQFEFVAARALLNSLYKRASKNRSYDVDSKYGDYFGLLSSLGEQGLIEPEIFVKYTKEEIQELGKYIKPERDLLLTYAGLYNMSERYLIRAKDKGRSVFELPQERYMTIAISLLREETQDRLQHVKELYDVLSKQEVTMATPTFANAGRPDAQFSSCFILTTEDSLQGIYDDNTDAARLSKAGGGIGIYVGKIRAAGSDIRGNVGAAGGIVGWLKQLNNTAVSVDQLGVRSGAIAAYLDVWHYDIEDFLELRLNTGDLSKRAHELFLGASIPDLFMQQVEKRGDWYLFDPHEVKKVLGFSLEDFYDKEKWDGKSPLDPDRHAFSYHYFKAVDNNDLHLKKRLPAIEIMKKIMRSQLETGLPYMFYRDTANRDNPNNHAGMVYCSNLCSEIVQNQSPTIMTKETINELGEIIVHKQSGDFVTCNLSSIVLNNVLKDFTLSIEGPQTSDDVKAFEKLRQVLRIQVRATDAVITVNNLPVLQAQYTNNRYRAIGIGEQGIAAVLAKQGIHFDSAEATKLIARLEERIMLNIIEASADLAQEKGSYPLFEGSQWNTGEWLNNRGICQGDIEDAYRAEVYSKAKKGMRNGYLRAVAPTGSTSLLAGSTAAADTVYDTIFFDGKKDSRTPVIAPELNLETWFYYKPTMLMEFEGERDLGHMWAILHNAERQKWVDQSTSFNLYILDDIKVKNLLRLHMEVWSRGIKSSYYTRSHDASRVDDCVACSS
;
A
#
# COMPACT_ATOMS: atom_id res chain seq x y z
N MET A 1 -19.23 -21.92 47.28
CA MET A 1 -18.76 -21.66 45.90
C MET A 1 -19.93 -22.02 45.01
N TYR A 2 -20.46 -21.07 44.26
CA TYR A 2 -21.52 -21.38 43.31
C TYR A 2 -20.89 -22.14 42.14
N LEU A 3 -21.49 -23.23 41.67
CA LEU A 3 -21.09 -23.94 40.46
C LEU A 3 -21.43 -23.06 39.26
N THR A 4 -20.43 -22.71 38.47
CA THR A 4 -20.64 -21.90 37.27
C THR A 4 -21.32 -22.73 36.19
N VAL A 5 -22.40 -22.21 35.65
CA VAL A 5 -23.17 -22.86 34.57
C VAL A 5 -22.73 -22.28 33.22
N VAL A 6 -22.33 -23.17 32.32
CA VAL A 6 -22.02 -22.81 30.95
C VAL A 6 -23.24 -22.95 30.07
N VAL A 7 -23.65 -21.85 29.45
CA VAL A 7 -24.81 -21.78 28.56
C VAL A 7 -24.36 -21.99 27.12
N LYS A 8 -25.05 -22.85 26.39
CA LYS A 8 -24.84 -23.15 25.00
C LYS A 8 -26.10 -22.98 24.15
N ASP A 9 -25.93 -22.85 22.85
CA ASP A 9 -27.01 -22.84 21.86
C ASP A 9 -28.13 -21.81 22.21
N ASN A 10 -27.73 -20.58 22.55
CA ASN A 10 -28.59 -19.45 22.89
C ASN A 10 -29.53 -19.78 24.10
N GLY A 11 -29.03 -20.48 25.11
CA GLY A 11 -29.78 -20.81 26.31
C GLY A 11 -30.41 -22.19 26.32
N LEU A 12 -30.38 -22.93 25.21
CA LEU A 12 -31.06 -24.22 25.09
C LEU A 12 -30.36 -25.34 25.87
N ARG A 13 -29.06 -25.26 26.10
CA ARG A 13 -28.28 -26.24 26.88
C ARG A 13 -27.51 -25.56 28.01
N LYS A 14 -27.59 -26.10 29.20
CA LYS A 14 -26.86 -25.69 30.40
C LYS A 14 -26.01 -26.84 30.88
N LEU A 15 -24.71 -26.61 31.04
CA LEU A 15 -23.72 -27.60 31.49
C LEU A 15 -22.96 -27.02 32.69
N GLU A 16 -22.57 -27.89 33.63
CA GLU A 16 -21.63 -27.49 34.68
C GLU A 16 -20.26 -27.19 34.09
N PHE A 17 -19.59 -26.15 34.59
CA PHE A 17 -18.26 -25.79 34.16
C PHE A 17 -17.23 -26.81 34.65
N ASP A 18 -16.51 -27.41 33.74
CA ASP A 18 -15.38 -28.32 33.98
C ASP A 18 -14.05 -27.60 33.85
N PRO A 19 -13.40 -27.21 34.95
CA PRO A 19 -12.09 -26.54 34.92
C PRO A 19 -11.00 -27.40 34.28
N GLN A 20 -11.01 -28.71 34.54
CA GLN A 20 -9.92 -29.60 34.07
C GLN A 20 -9.96 -29.71 32.53
N ARG A 21 -11.15 -29.79 31.97
CA ARG A 21 -11.29 -29.80 30.50
C ARG A 21 -10.77 -28.51 29.88
N LEU A 22 -11.02 -27.35 30.52
CA LEU A 22 -10.49 -26.08 30.03
C LEU A 22 -8.96 -26.02 30.18
N ILE A 23 -8.39 -26.43 31.32
CA ILE A 23 -6.95 -26.50 31.57
C ILE A 23 -6.26 -27.32 30.49
N ASN A 24 -6.73 -28.56 30.21
CA ASN A 24 -6.17 -29.40 29.16
C ASN A 24 -6.22 -28.70 27.78
N LYS A 25 -7.27 -27.93 27.52
CA LYS A 25 -7.37 -27.16 26.27
C LYS A 25 -6.35 -25.99 26.23
N LEU A 26 -6.19 -25.27 27.34
CA LEU A 26 -5.19 -24.21 27.43
C LEU A 26 -3.77 -24.74 27.25
N ASP A 27 -3.46 -25.90 27.85
CA ASP A 27 -2.15 -26.55 27.69
C ASP A 27 -1.85 -26.88 26.20
N SER A 28 -2.88 -27.28 25.43
CA SER A 28 -2.72 -27.46 23.98
C SER A 28 -2.39 -26.18 23.21
N PHE A 29 -2.70 -25.01 23.73
CA PHE A 29 -2.35 -23.73 23.10
C PHE A 29 -0.90 -23.33 23.34
N LYS A 30 -0.23 -23.90 24.36
CA LYS A 30 1.19 -23.65 24.65
C LYS A 30 2.13 -24.50 23.77
N GLU A 31 1.67 -25.55 23.14
CA GLU A 31 2.52 -26.52 22.41
C GLU A 31 3.43 -25.82 21.38
N GLY A 32 4.76 -26.02 21.52
CA GLY A 32 5.77 -25.42 20.65
C GLY A 32 6.02 -23.91 20.85
N LEU A 33 5.49 -23.30 21.94
CA LEU A 33 5.76 -21.91 22.29
C LEU A 33 6.73 -21.84 23.47
N ASP A 34 7.65 -20.85 23.43
CA ASP A 34 8.59 -20.56 24.50
C ASP A 34 7.97 -19.57 25.51
N VAL A 35 7.06 -20.13 26.34
CA VAL A 35 6.39 -19.37 27.41
C VAL A 35 6.87 -19.91 28.75
N HIS A 36 7.30 -19.00 29.66
CA HIS A 36 7.75 -19.37 31.00
C HIS A 36 6.67 -20.17 31.74
N PRO A 37 7.00 -21.31 32.36
CA PRO A 37 6.02 -22.21 33.00
C PRO A 37 5.17 -21.51 34.06
N ASP A 38 5.79 -20.72 34.93
CA ASP A 38 5.07 -20.02 36.02
C ASP A 38 4.10 -18.97 35.50
N THR A 39 4.51 -18.22 34.45
CA THR A 39 3.62 -17.26 33.79
C THR A 39 2.42 -17.95 33.14
N PHE A 40 2.64 -19.12 32.52
CA PHE A 40 1.55 -19.89 31.94
C PHE A 40 0.60 -20.46 32.98
N GLU A 41 1.14 -20.95 34.15
CA GLU A 41 0.32 -21.39 35.27
C GLU A 41 -0.50 -20.22 35.88
N ALA A 42 0.10 -19.02 35.99
CA ALA A 42 -0.59 -17.82 36.44
C ALA A 42 -1.71 -17.43 35.46
N TYR A 43 -1.48 -17.53 34.15
CA TYR A 43 -2.47 -17.33 33.10
C TYR A 43 -3.67 -18.30 33.26
N LYS A 44 -3.41 -19.61 33.36
CA LYS A 44 -4.48 -20.63 33.56
C LYS A 44 -5.30 -20.35 34.81
N LYS A 45 -4.65 -20.03 35.94
CA LYS A 45 -5.33 -19.67 37.18
C LYS A 45 -6.21 -18.41 37.01
N GLY A 46 -5.71 -17.39 36.32
CA GLY A 46 -6.45 -16.17 36.02
C GLY A 46 -7.73 -16.43 35.21
N VAL A 47 -7.63 -17.19 34.13
CA VAL A 47 -8.76 -17.61 33.29
C VAL A 47 -9.80 -18.37 34.10
N ILE A 48 -9.39 -19.40 34.86
CA ILE A 48 -10.29 -20.21 35.67
C ILE A 48 -10.98 -19.35 36.71
N LYS A 49 -10.24 -18.50 37.46
CA LYS A 49 -10.78 -17.62 38.49
C LYS A 49 -11.85 -16.66 37.95
N GLN A 50 -11.59 -16.09 36.77
CA GLN A 50 -12.51 -15.15 36.14
C GLN A 50 -13.82 -15.82 35.69
N ILE A 51 -13.75 -17.08 35.22
CA ILE A 51 -14.93 -17.87 34.84
C ILE A 51 -15.70 -18.31 36.08
N GLN A 52 -15.04 -18.88 37.09
CA GLN A 52 -15.64 -19.37 38.32
C GLN A 52 -16.23 -18.24 39.19
N GLY A 53 -15.85 -17.00 38.95
CA GLY A 53 -16.45 -15.83 39.58
C GLY A 53 -17.87 -15.50 39.08
N ARG A 54 -18.34 -16.14 38.00
CA ARG A 54 -19.64 -15.90 37.38
C ARG A 54 -20.62 -17.04 37.73
N GLN A 55 -21.88 -16.71 37.98
CA GLN A 55 -22.91 -17.73 38.19
C GLN A 55 -23.29 -18.45 36.88
N GLU A 56 -23.34 -17.73 35.80
CA GLU A 56 -23.64 -18.21 34.46
C GLU A 56 -22.72 -17.53 33.44
N ILE A 57 -22.24 -18.26 32.44
CA ILE A 57 -21.39 -17.74 31.37
C ILE A 57 -21.77 -18.37 30.03
N ASP A 58 -21.89 -17.56 28.96
CA ASP A 58 -22.06 -18.09 27.62
C ASP A 58 -20.76 -18.75 27.16
N PHE A 59 -20.89 -19.86 26.46
CA PHE A 59 -19.72 -20.57 25.91
C PHE A 59 -18.82 -19.68 25.02
N ARG A 60 -19.41 -18.70 24.33
CA ARG A 60 -18.67 -17.73 23.50
C ARG A 60 -17.81 -16.82 24.36
N ASP A 61 -18.34 -16.34 25.48
CA ASP A 61 -17.64 -15.46 26.40
C ASP A 61 -16.46 -16.14 27.09
N ILE A 62 -16.46 -17.48 27.22
CA ILE A 62 -15.29 -18.24 27.72
C ILE A 62 -14.08 -18.01 26.82
N ASN A 63 -14.29 -18.03 25.49
CA ASN A 63 -13.21 -17.81 24.53
C ASN A 63 -12.67 -16.38 24.63
N ASP A 64 -13.53 -15.39 24.82
CA ASP A 64 -13.13 -13.99 25.00
C ASP A 64 -12.34 -13.79 26.30
N VAL A 65 -12.74 -14.47 27.40
CA VAL A 65 -11.96 -14.48 28.64
C VAL A 65 -10.57 -15.10 28.44
N VAL A 66 -10.46 -16.18 27.68
CA VAL A 66 -9.19 -16.85 27.36
C VAL A 66 -8.28 -15.91 26.57
N ILE A 67 -8.81 -15.27 25.52
CA ILE A 67 -8.07 -14.34 24.66
C ILE A 67 -7.63 -13.10 25.47
N GLN A 68 -8.56 -12.48 26.22
CA GLN A 68 -8.25 -11.26 26.95
C GLN A 68 -7.17 -11.50 28.02
N ASN A 69 -7.23 -12.61 28.76
CA ASN A 69 -6.18 -12.95 29.71
C ASN A 69 -4.81 -13.22 29.04
N ALA A 70 -4.80 -13.74 27.81
CA ALA A 70 -3.55 -13.90 27.08
C ALA A 70 -2.98 -12.53 26.64
N ILE A 71 -3.85 -11.61 26.17
CA ILE A 71 -3.47 -10.25 25.82
C ILE A 71 -2.95 -9.48 27.04
N ASP A 72 -3.60 -9.62 28.20
CA ASP A 72 -3.17 -8.97 29.44
C ASP A 72 -1.75 -9.42 29.84
N ARG A 73 -1.36 -10.69 29.56
CA ARG A 73 0.01 -11.17 29.82
C ARG A 73 1.05 -10.53 28.91
N ILE A 74 0.71 -10.17 27.69
CA ILE A 74 1.61 -9.42 26.80
C ILE A 74 1.93 -8.07 27.45
N MET A 75 0.95 -7.46 28.13
CA MET A 75 1.12 -6.15 28.77
C MET A 75 1.94 -6.17 30.06
N ASP A 76 2.00 -7.28 30.76
CA ASP A 76 2.83 -7.43 31.97
C ASP A 76 4.34 -7.15 31.70
N PHE A 77 4.73 -7.12 30.41
CA PHE A 77 6.07 -6.77 29.96
C PHE A 77 6.40 -5.27 30.10
N LYS A 78 5.39 -4.40 30.03
CA LYS A 78 5.56 -2.94 30.01
C LYS A 78 4.91 -2.33 31.25
N ASP A 79 5.60 -2.39 32.38
CA ASP A 79 5.21 -1.69 33.61
C ASP A 79 5.99 -0.37 33.72
N GLY A 80 5.39 0.72 33.24
CA GLY A 80 6.00 2.04 33.18
C GLY A 80 7.04 2.20 32.04
N GLU A 81 8.06 3.02 32.27
CA GLU A 81 9.13 3.30 31.29
C GLU A 81 10.25 2.24 31.25
N MET A 82 10.27 1.29 32.19
CA MET A 82 11.30 0.25 32.24
C MET A 82 10.81 -1.08 31.70
N MET A 83 11.58 -1.65 30.77
CA MET A 83 11.36 -2.99 30.25
C MET A 83 11.85 -4.05 31.26
N ASP A 84 10.97 -4.98 31.60
CA ASP A 84 11.30 -6.17 32.37
C ASP A 84 11.71 -7.30 31.41
N PHE A 85 13.00 -7.47 31.19
CA PHE A 85 13.56 -8.46 30.27
C PHE A 85 13.19 -9.90 30.61
N ASP A 86 12.93 -10.21 31.91
CA ASP A 86 12.48 -11.55 32.32
C ASP A 86 11.08 -11.88 31.79
N LYS A 87 10.32 -10.86 31.40
CA LYS A 87 8.97 -11.01 30.85
C LYS A 87 8.90 -10.92 29.32
N LEU A 88 10.01 -10.77 28.61
CA LEU A 88 10.02 -10.67 27.14
C LEU A 88 9.39 -11.91 26.48
N GLY A 89 9.52 -13.09 27.09
CA GLY A 89 8.83 -14.32 26.64
C GLY A 89 7.30 -14.24 26.67
N ASN A 90 6.72 -13.24 27.35
CA ASN A 90 5.27 -13.04 27.37
C ASN A 90 4.71 -12.59 26.02
N THR A 91 5.56 -12.08 25.11
CA THR A 91 5.16 -11.77 23.72
C THR A 91 4.57 -12.98 23.01
N GLN A 92 5.01 -14.20 23.33
CA GLN A 92 4.48 -15.45 22.78
C GLN A 92 2.99 -15.71 23.13
N PHE A 93 2.40 -14.98 24.09
CA PHE A 93 0.98 -15.06 24.38
C PHE A 93 0.10 -14.55 23.24
N GLU A 94 0.65 -13.82 22.26
CA GLU A 94 -0.07 -13.49 21.03
C GLU A 94 -0.51 -14.76 20.27
N PHE A 95 0.38 -15.80 20.21
CA PHE A 95 0.05 -17.09 19.59
C PHE A 95 -0.93 -17.91 20.45
N VAL A 96 -0.90 -17.78 21.78
CA VAL A 96 -1.92 -18.41 22.64
C VAL A 96 -3.30 -17.80 22.34
N ALA A 97 -3.39 -16.47 22.22
CA ALA A 97 -4.62 -15.77 21.85
C ALA A 97 -5.08 -16.16 20.44
N ALA A 98 -4.15 -16.22 19.47
CA ALA A 98 -4.44 -16.65 18.10
C ALA A 98 -5.01 -18.06 18.04
N ARG A 99 -4.43 -19.03 18.78
CA ARG A 99 -4.89 -20.41 18.82
C ARG A 99 -6.25 -20.56 19.47
N ALA A 100 -6.56 -19.71 20.46
CA ALA A 100 -7.89 -19.65 21.06
C ALA A 100 -8.93 -19.16 20.03
N LEU A 101 -8.63 -18.09 19.29
CA LEU A 101 -9.48 -17.58 18.21
C LEU A 101 -9.66 -18.62 17.10
N LEU A 102 -8.56 -19.24 16.63
CA LEU A 102 -8.56 -20.28 15.60
C LEU A 102 -9.44 -21.47 15.96
N ASN A 103 -9.34 -21.94 17.22
CA ASN A 103 -10.19 -23.01 17.72
C ASN A 103 -11.69 -22.63 17.70
N SER A 104 -12.01 -21.37 17.95
CA SER A 104 -13.39 -20.86 17.80
C SER A 104 -13.84 -20.90 16.33
N LEU A 105 -12.98 -20.48 15.40
CA LEU A 105 -13.27 -20.49 13.97
C LEU A 105 -13.50 -21.93 13.47
N TYR A 106 -12.65 -22.89 13.82
CA TYR A 106 -12.83 -24.31 13.48
C TYR A 106 -14.18 -24.86 13.95
N LYS A 107 -14.55 -24.59 15.22
CA LYS A 107 -15.83 -25.06 15.75
C LYS A 107 -17.04 -24.44 15.06
N ARG A 108 -16.94 -23.16 14.70
CA ARG A 108 -18.02 -22.47 13.99
C ARG A 108 -18.17 -22.98 12.55
N ALA A 109 -17.06 -23.12 11.83
CA ALA A 109 -17.07 -23.64 10.47
C ALA A 109 -17.55 -25.10 10.42
N SER A 110 -17.04 -25.99 11.29
CA SER A 110 -17.45 -27.38 11.32
C SER A 110 -18.95 -27.54 11.63
N LYS A 111 -19.49 -26.74 12.57
CA LYS A 111 -20.93 -26.75 12.86
C LYS A 111 -21.77 -26.27 11.68
N ASN A 112 -21.35 -25.18 11.03
CA ASN A 112 -22.09 -24.58 9.92
C ASN A 112 -22.05 -25.43 8.64
N ARG A 113 -20.99 -26.22 8.46
CA ARG A 113 -20.76 -27.09 7.31
C ARG A 113 -20.98 -28.58 7.61
N SER A 114 -21.36 -28.94 8.86
CA SER A 114 -21.68 -30.31 9.28
C SER A 114 -20.56 -31.33 9.05
N TYR A 115 -19.31 -31.01 9.42
CA TYR A 115 -18.19 -31.95 9.43
C TYR A 115 -17.55 -32.10 10.81
N ASP A 116 -16.71 -33.11 10.98
CA ASP A 116 -16.02 -33.35 12.24
C ASP A 116 -14.95 -32.27 12.49
N VAL A 117 -15.05 -31.60 13.64
CA VAL A 117 -14.12 -30.54 14.05
C VAL A 117 -12.68 -31.01 14.18
N ASP A 118 -12.43 -32.29 14.49
CA ASP A 118 -11.09 -32.85 14.65
C ASP A 118 -10.35 -32.90 13.28
N SER A 119 -11.08 -32.91 12.19
CA SER A 119 -10.54 -32.77 10.83
C SER A 119 -9.98 -31.37 10.56
N LYS A 120 -10.27 -30.37 11.41
CA LYS A 120 -10.01 -28.92 11.26
C LYS A 120 -10.66 -28.31 10.02
N TYR A 121 -10.46 -28.90 8.85
CA TYR A 121 -10.99 -28.49 7.54
C TYR A 121 -11.95 -29.55 6.98
N GLY A 122 -13.02 -29.09 6.34
CA GLY A 122 -13.98 -29.95 5.65
C GLY A 122 -13.71 -30.09 4.14
N ASP A 123 -14.68 -30.63 3.41
CA ASP A 123 -14.62 -30.70 1.95
C ASP A 123 -14.58 -29.31 1.33
N TYR A 124 -13.51 -29.01 0.58
CA TYR A 124 -13.30 -27.70 -0.04
C TYR A 124 -14.25 -27.47 -1.22
N PHE A 125 -14.54 -28.49 -2.04
CA PHE A 125 -15.53 -28.39 -3.11
C PHE A 125 -16.93 -28.10 -2.55
N GLY A 126 -17.31 -28.79 -1.46
CA GLY A 126 -18.57 -28.55 -0.77
C GLY A 126 -18.68 -27.13 -0.19
N LEU A 127 -17.56 -26.56 0.30
CA LEU A 127 -17.51 -25.15 0.73
C LEU A 127 -17.82 -24.22 -0.44
N LEU A 128 -17.07 -24.32 -1.54
CA LEU A 128 -17.25 -23.44 -2.70
C LEU A 128 -18.65 -23.58 -3.29
N SER A 129 -19.19 -24.80 -3.38
CA SER A 129 -20.56 -25.05 -3.86
C SER A 129 -21.60 -24.37 -2.98
N SER A 130 -21.50 -24.53 -1.66
CA SER A 130 -22.44 -23.91 -0.69
C SER A 130 -22.38 -22.39 -0.71
N LEU A 131 -21.21 -21.81 -0.86
CA LEU A 131 -21.07 -20.36 -1.02
C LEU A 131 -21.52 -19.88 -2.42
N GLY A 132 -21.33 -20.71 -3.45
CA GLY A 132 -21.80 -20.44 -4.81
C GLY A 132 -23.34 -20.39 -4.88
N GLU A 133 -24.04 -21.32 -4.23
CA GLU A 133 -25.50 -21.33 -4.08
C GLU A 133 -26.03 -20.06 -3.42
N GLN A 134 -25.24 -19.47 -2.52
CA GLN A 134 -25.56 -18.18 -1.88
C GLN A 134 -25.17 -16.96 -2.75
N GLY A 135 -24.57 -17.18 -3.95
CA GLY A 135 -24.06 -16.12 -4.82
C GLY A 135 -22.90 -15.34 -4.18
N LEU A 136 -21.99 -16.03 -3.48
CA LEU A 136 -20.81 -15.47 -2.82
C LEU A 136 -19.50 -15.89 -3.49
N ILE A 137 -19.56 -16.87 -4.41
CA ILE A 137 -18.45 -17.33 -5.25
C ILE A 137 -18.78 -17.07 -6.72
N GLU A 138 -17.78 -16.58 -7.45
CA GLU A 138 -17.90 -16.31 -8.88
C GLU A 138 -18.13 -17.63 -9.67
N PRO A 139 -19.13 -17.67 -10.56
CA PRO A 139 -19.46 -18.88 -11.31
C PRO A 139 -18.32 -19.38 -12.19
N GLU A 140 -17.45 -18.49 -12.67
CA GLU A 140 -16.31 -18.80 -13.54
C GLU A 140 -15.37 -19.82 -12.92
N ILE A 141 -15.25 -19.89 -11.60
CA ILE A 141 -14.45 -20.91 -10.92
C ILE A 141 -14.93 -22.32 -11.30
N PHE A 142 -16.25 -22.55 -11.32
CA PHE A 142 -16.82 -23.86 -11.67
C PHE A 142 -16.84 -24.13 -13.19
N VAL A 143 -16.64 -23.09 -14.02
CA VAL A 143 -16.47 -23.23 -15.47
C VAL A 143 -15.01 -23.59 -15.80
N LYS A 144 -14.08 -22.98 -15.12
CA LYS A 144 -12.64 -23.10 -15.39
C LYS A 144 -11.99 -24.34 -14.75
N TYR A 145 -12.51 -24.79 -13.61
CA TYR A 145 -11.99 -25.96 -12.88
C TYR A 145 -13.03 -27.07 -12.79
N THR A 146 -12.61 -28.30 -13.00
CA THR A 146 -13.45 -29.45 -12.75
C THR A 146 -13.61 -29.71 -11.23
N LYS A 147 -14.62 -30.51 -10.87
CA LYS A 147 -14.81 -30.93 -9.48
C LYS A 147 -13.60 -31.65 -8.93
N GLU A 148 -12.99 -32.51 -9.73
CA GLU A 148 -11.83 -33.31 -9.39
C GLU A 148 -10.61 -32.43 -9.12
N GLU A 149 -10.37 -31.40 -9.95
CA GLU A 149 -9.31 -30.41 -9.78
C GLU A 149 -9.47 -29.62 -8.47
N ILE A 150 -10.70 -29.15 -8.17
CA ILE A 150 -10.99 -28.44 -6.92
C ILE A 150 -10.78 -29.37 -5.71
N GLN A 151 -11.19 -30.64 -5.80
CA GLN A 151 -10.97 -31.61 -4.73
C GLN A 151 -9.48 -31.93 -4.53
N GLU A 152 -8.69 -32.00 -5.61
CA GLU A 152 -7.24 -32.16 -5.54
C GLU A 152 -6.59 -30.97 -4.80
N LEU A 153 -6.97 -29.75 -5.16
CA LEU A 153 -6.50 -28.54 -4.51
C LEU A 153 -6.92 -28.47 -3.03
N GLY A 154 -8.13 -28.93 -2.72
CA GLY A 154 -8.61 -29.05 -1.34
C GLY A 154 -7.75 -29.98 -0.49
N LYS A 155 -7.30 -31.13 -1.05
CA LYS A 155 -6.38 -32.07 -0.37
C LYS A 155 -4.97 -31.50 -0.21
N TYR A 156 -4.60 -30.51 -1.00
CA TYR A 156 -3.30 -29.83 -0.91
C TYR A 156 -3.22 -28.82 0.24
N ILE A 157 -4.36 -28.37 0.78
CA ILE A 157 -4.44 -27.45 1.91
C ILE A 157 -3.67 -27.97 3.12
N LYS A 158 -2.91 -27.10 3.79
CA LYS A 158 -2.01 -27.37 4.91
C LYS A 158 -2.50 -26.70 6.20
N PRO A 159 -3.35 -27.37 7.01
CA PRO A 159 -3.94 -26.81 8.22
C PRO A 159 -2.90 -26.35 9.26
N GLU A 160 -1.74 -26.97 9.30
CA GLU A 160 -0.64 -26.62 10.21
C GLU A 160 -0.11 -25.19 10.02
N ARG A 161 -0.28 -24.61 8.82
CA ARG A 161 0.14 -23.26 8.53
C ARG A 161 -0.72 -22.18 9.21
N ASP A 162 -1.88 -22.54 9.74
CA ASP A 162 -2.67 -21.63 10.57
C ASP A 162 -1.95 -21.21 11.86
N LEU A 163 -1.01 -22.02 12.33
CA LEU A 163 -0.19 -21.74 13.51
C LEU A 163 0.86 -20.65 13.29
N LEU A 164 1.08 -20.24 12.05
CA LEU A 164 1.95 -19.09 11.69
C LEU A 164 1.26 -17.75 11.96
N LEU A 165 -0.07 -17.74 12.04
CA LEU A 165 -0.84 -16.51 12.20
C LEU A 165 -0.73 -15.98 13.65
N THR A 166 -0.32 -14.71 13.77
CA THR A 166 -0.40 -13.96 15.04
C THR A 166 -1.86 -13.68 15.39
N TYR A 167 -2.14 -13.24 16.63
CA TYR A 167 -3.50 -12.85 16.99
C TYR A 167 -4.03 -11.70 16.13
N ALA A 168 -3.21 -10.65 15.93
CA ALA A 168 -3.57 -9.52 15.08
C ALA A 168 -3.84 -9.95 13.64
N GLY A 169 -2.98 -10.82 13.08
CA GLY A 169 -3.14 -11.37 11.73
C GLY A 169 -4.42 -12.19 11.57
N LEU A 170 -4.68 -13.11 12.49
CA LEU A 170 -5.87 -13.97 12.43
C LEU A 170 -7.17 -13.18 12.68
N TYR A 171 -7.15 -12.22 13.61
CA TYR A 171 -8.29 -11.35 13.87
C TYR A 171 -8.64 -10.52 12.62
N ASN A 172 -7.64 -9.90 12.00
CA ASN A 172 -7.80 -9.15 10.75
C ASN A 172 -8.29 -10.05 9.60
N MET A 173 -7.73 -11.27 9.45
CA MET A 173 -8.19 -12.28 8.49
C MET A 173 -9.67 -12.59 8.71
N SER A 174 -10.06 -12.89 9.95
CA SER A 174 -11.43 -13.31 10.29
C SER A 174 -12.46 -12.21 10.08
N GLU A 175 -12.13 -10.95 10.33
CA GLU A 175 -13.09 -9.84 10.25
C GLU A 175 -13.19 -9.22 8.85
N ARG A 176 -12.12 -9.25 8.06
CA ARG A 176 -12.04 -8.51 6.79
C ARG A 176 -12.00 -9.39 5.54
N TYR A 177 -11.36 -10.57 5.61
CA TYR A 177 -10.98 -11.31 4.40
C TYR A 177 -11.76 -12.59 4.17
N LEU A 178 -12.12 -13.34 5.21
CA LEU A 178 -12.90 -14.56 5.06
C LEU A 178 -14.28 -14.28 4.46
N ILE A 179 -14.70 -15.11 3.52
CA ILE A 179 -16.06 -15.07 2.97
C ILE A 179 -17.02 -15.62 4.02
N ARG A 180 -17.97 -14.80 4.42
CA ARG A 180 -19.01 -15.17 5.39
C ARG A 180 -20.36 -15.30 4.71
N ALA A 181 -21.23 -16.15 5.23
CA ALA A 181 -22.59 -16.32 4.73
C ALA A 181 -23.40 -15.02 4.76
N LYS A 182 -24.45 -14.94 3.92
CA LYS A 182 -25.39 -13.80 3.83
C LYS A 182 -26.45 -13.80 4.94
N ASP A 183 -26.33 -14.63 5.96
CA ASP A 183 -27.24 -14.63 7.10
C ASP A 183 -27.01 -13.41 8.03
N LYS A 184 -27.99 -13.15 8.92
CA LYS A 184 -27.91 -12.04 9.88
C LYS A 184 -26.71 -12.16 10.84
N GLY A 185 -26.21 -13.37 11.07
CA GLY A 185 -25.07 -13.66 11.95
C GLY A 185 -23.71 -13.59 11.22
N ARG A 186 -23.71 -13.41 9.91
CA ARG A 186 -22.51 -13.50 9.07
C ARG A 186 -21.69 -14.75 9.43
N SER A 187 -22.34 -15.91 9.35
CA SER A 187 -21.78 -17.19 9.80
C SER A 187 -20.45 -17.51 9.12
N VAL A 188 -19.50 -18.00 9.90
CA VAL A 188 -18.18 -18.43 9.41
C VAL A 188 -18.33 -19.76 8.67
N PHE A 189 -17.94 -19.78 7.40
CA PHE A 189 -17.88 -20.96 6.55
C PHE A 189 -16.44 -21.23 6.11
N GLU A 190 -15.78 -20.19 5.55
CA GLU A 190 -14.41 -20.24 5.06
C GLU A 190 -13.42 -20.09 6.23
N LEU A 191 -12.30 -20.81 6.14
CA LEU A 191 -11.18 -20.79 7.08
C LEU A 191 -9.91 -20.25 6.42
N PRO A 192 -8.87 -19.86 7.18
CA PRO A 192 -7.73 -19.12 6.63
C PRO A 192 -7.05 -19.81 5.44
N GLN A 193 -6.77 -21.12 5.52
CA GLN A 193 -6.09 -21.82 4.43
C GLN A 193 -6.99 -21.98 3.20
N GLU A 194 -8.30 -22.11 3.39
CA GLU A 194 -9.27 -22.14 2.28
C GLU A 194 -9.31 -20.77 1.58
N ARG A 195 -9.21 -19.66 2.34
CA ARG A 195 -9.12 -18.30 1.77
C ARG A 195 -7.91 -18.14 0.87
N TYR A 196 -6.71 -18.57 1.31
CA TYR A 196 -5.51 -18.53 0.48
C TYR A 196 -5.67 -19.38 -0.80
N MET A 197 -6.29 -20.55 -0.71
CA MET A 197 -6.56 -21.39 -1.88
C MET A 197 -7.59 -20.74 -2.81
N THR A 198 -8.65 -20.12 -2.26
CA THR A 198 -9.67 -19.41 -3.06
C THR A 198 -9.05 -18.23 -3.83
N ILE A 199 -8.13 -17.50 -3.21
CA ILE A 199 -7.38 -16.42 -3.89
C ILE A 199 -6.56 -17.00 -5.06
N ALA A 200 -5.81 -18.08 -4.81
CA ALA A 200 -4.96 -18.68 -5.83
C ALA A 200 -5.75 -19.22 -7.03
N ILE A 201 -6.87 -19.90 -6.78
CA ILE A 201 -7.77 -20.40 -7.84
C ILE A 201 -8.37 -19.24 -8.63
N SER A 202 -8.85 -18.21 -7.94
CA SER A 202 -9.50 -17.06 -8.60
C SER A 202 -8.53 -16.30 -9.50
N LEU A 203 -7.33 -16.00 -9.03
CA LEU A 203 -6.35 -15.23 -9.79
C LEU A 203 -5.83 -16.00 -11.02
N LEU A 204 -5.57 -17.29 -10.85
CA LEU A 204 -4.91 -18.09 -11.89
C LEU A 204 -5.87 -18.89 -12.77
N ARG A 205 -7.18 -18.56 -12.74
CA ARG A 205 -8.19 -19.28 -13.53
C ARG A 205 -8.00 -19.19 -15.04
N GLU A 206 -7.32 -18.17 -15.53
CA GLU A 206 -7.03 -17.97 -16.96
C GLU A 206 -5.68 -18.56 -17.40
N GLU A 207 -4.91 -19.18 -16.50
CA GLU A 207 -3.70 -19.90 -16.88
C GLU A 207 -4.04 -21.11 -17.75
N THR A 208 -3.32 -21.26 -18.85
CA THR A 208 -3.55 -22.35 -19.81
C THR A 208 -2.57 -23.50 -19.71
N GLN A 209 -1.37 -23.23 -19.19
CA GLN A 209 -0.31 -24.23 -18.98
C GLN A 209 -0.04 -24.37 -17.49
N ASP A 210 0.14 -25.61 -17.04
CA ASP A 210 0.51 -25.97 -15.65
C ASP A 210 -0.33 -25.25 -14.56
N ARG A 211 -1.59 -24.94 -14.87
CA ARG A 211 -2.48 -24.11 -14.02
C ARG A 211 -2.52 -24.60 -12.58
N LEU A 212 -2.75 -25.90 -12.34
CA LEU A 212 -2.84 -26.46 -11.00
C LEU A 212 -1.52 -26.34 -10.22
N GLN A 213 -0.38 -26.48 -10.93
CA GLN A 213 0.92 -26.29 -10.33
C GLN A 213 1.12 -24.83 -9.90
N HIS A 214 0.79 -23.88 -10.77
CA HIS A 214 0.87 -22.44 -10.42
C HIS A 214 -0.07 -22.06 -9.28
N VAL A 215 -1.27 -22.65 -9.23
CA VAL A 215 -2.19 -22.47 -8.10
C VAL A 215 -1.57 -22.97 -6.80
N LYS A 216 -0.95 -24.14 -6.79
CA LYS A 216 -0.25 -24.69 -5.61
C LYS A 216 0.94 -23.84 -5.19
N GLU A 217 1.74 -23.35 -6.15
CA GLU A 217 2.86 -22.45 -5.90
C GLU A 217 2.39 -21.13 -5.25
N LEU A 218 1.32 -20.50 -5.78
CA LEU A 218 0.76 -19.29 -5.23
C LEU A 218 0.16 -19.52 -3.84
N TYR A 219 -0.61 -20.60 -3.66
CA TYR A 219 -1.09 -21.00 -2.34
C TYR A 219 0.05 -21.16 -1.33
N ASP A 220 1.15 -21.77 -1.73
CA ASP A 220 2.29 -22.00 -0.86
C ASP A 220 2.92 -20.69 -0.36
N VAL A 221 3.20 -19.73 -1.25
CA VAL A 221 3.82 -18.47 -0.83
C VAL A 221 2.86 -17.59 -0.02
N LEU A 222 1.54 -17.62 -0.33
CA LEU A 222 0.53 -16.89 0.46
C LEU A 222 0.36 -17.51 1.85
N SER A 223 0.19 -18.83 1.93
CA SER A 223 -0.09 -19.54 3.18
C SER A 223 1.12 -19.66 4.11
N LYS A 224 2.35 -19.56 3.58
CA LYS A 224 3.59 -19.41 4.33
C LYS A 224 3.87 -17.97 4.72
N GLN A 225 2.99 -17.04 4.34
CA GLN A 225 3.16 -15.61 4.59
C GLN A 225 4.46 -15.04 3.98
N GLU A 226 4.90 -15.57 2.84
CA GLU A 226 6.05 -15.09 2.08
C GLU A 226 5.67 -13.95 1.11
N VAL A 227 4.39 -13.90 0.72
CA VAL A 227 3.79 -12.87 -0.14
C VAL A 227 2.43 -12.45 0.41
N THR A 228 2.13 -11.16 0.31
CA THR A 228 0.78 -10.63 0.51
C THR A 228 0.29 -9.96 -0.77
N MET A 229 -0.99 -10.16 -1.10
CA MET A 229 -1.68 -9.40 -2.13
C MET A 229 -2.26 -8.11 -1.52
N ALA A 230 -2.63 -7.16 -2.36
CA ALA A 230 -3.35 -5.98 -1.88
C ALA A 230 -4.65 -6.35 -1.17
N THR A 231 -5.08 -5.53 -0.21
CA THR A 231 -6.31 -5.75 0.55
C THR A 231 -7.54 -6.03 -0.33
N PRO A 232 -7.82 -5.30 -1.43
CA PRO A 232 -8.95 -5.62 -2.29
C PRO A 232 -8.84 -7.01 -2.93
N THR A 233 -7.65 -7.43 -3.31
CA THR A 233 -7.41 -8.78 -3.84
C THR A 233 -7.69 -9.83 -2.77
N PHE A 234 -7.16 -9.64 -1.55
CA PHE A 234 -7.42 -10.54 -0.43
C PHE A 234 -8.91 -10.64 -0.09
N ALA A 235 -9.61 -9.52 -0.07
CA ALA A 235 -11.02 -9.48 0.31
C ALA A 235 -11.95 -10.01 -0.78
N ASN A 236 -11.63 -9.75 -2.05
CA ASN A 236 -12.58 -9.88 -3.16
C ASN A 236 -12.30 -11.08 -4.09
N ALA A 237 -11.09 -11.64 -4.13
CA ALA A 237 -10.82 -12.80 -5.00
C ALA A 237 -11.78 -13.95 -4.73
N GLY A 238 -12.36 -14.48 -5.80
CA GLY A 238 -13.39 -15.50 -5.77
C GLY A 238 -14.82 -14.98 -5.56
N ARG A 239 -15.04 -13.69 -5.31
CA ARG A 239 -16.37 -13.08 -5.21
C ARG A 239 -16.87 -12.64 -6.58
N PRO A 240 -18.21 -12.69 -6.84
CA PRO A 240 -18.78 -12.20 -8.07
C PRO A 240 -18.54 -10.69 -8.27
N ASP A 241 -18.35 -10.29 -9.53
CA ASP A 241 -18.19 -8.87 -9.94
C ASP A 241 -17.17 -8.08 -9.13
N ALA A 242 -16.14 -8.76 -8.61
CA ALA A 242 -15.16 -8.16 -7.72
C ALA A 242 -14.06 -7.41 -8.47
N GLN A 243 -13.71 -6.23 -7.95
CA GLN A 243 -12.52 -5.51 -8.38
C GLN A 243 -11.39 -5.71 -7.35
N PHE A 244 -10.14 -5.84 -7.82
CA PHE A 244 -8.97 -6.25 -7.06
C PHE A 244 -7.93 -5.16 -6.83
N SER A 245 -8.05 -4.03 -7.54
CA SER A 245 -7.05 -2.96 -7.49
C SER A 245 -7.28 -2.01 -6.32
N SER A 246 -6.20 -1.55 -5.69
CA SER A 246 -6.26 -0.72 -4.49
C SER A 246 -6.55 0.74 -4.78
N CYS A 247 -5.92 1.28 -5.84
CA CYS A 247 -5.95 2.70 -6.15
C CYS A 247 -6.08 2.96 -7.66
N PHE A 248 -6.53 4.18 -7.96
CA PHE A 248 -6.70 4.70 -9.32
C PHE A 248 -6.18 6.12 -9.40
N ILE A 249 -5.72 6.56 -10.59
CA ILE A 249 -5.32 7.94 -10.81
C ILE A 249 -6.03 8.50 -12.05
N LEU A 250 -6.62 9.69 -11.88
CA LEU A 250 -7.33 10.45 -12.89
C LEU A 250 -6.60 11.76 -13.17
N THR A 251 -6.76 12.28 -14.39
CA THR A 251 -6.28 13.62 -14.78
C THR A 251 -7.46 14.41 -15.30
N THR A 252 -7.80 15.50 -14.61
CA THR A 252 -8.99 16.29 -14.94
C THR A 252 -8.70 17.27 -16.06
N GLU A 253 -9.55 17.27 -17.09
CA GLU A 253 -9.55 18.27 -18.15
C GLU A 253 -10.18 19.58 -17.67
N ASP A 254 -9.72 20.71 -18.21
CA ASP A 254 -10.28 22.03 -17.93
C ASP A 254 -11.60 22.28 -18.71
N SER A 255 -12.61 21.46 -18.41
CA SER A 255 -13.96 21.63 -18.94
C SER A 255 -15.00 21.22 -17.90
N LEU A 256 -16.21 21.82 -17.97
CA LEU A 256 -17.30 21.47 -17.07
C LEU A 256 -17.62 19.98 -17.15
N GLN A 257 -17.69 19.43 -18.37
CA GLN A 257 -17.99 18.02 -18.58
C GLN A 257 -16.90 17.12 -18.03
N GLY A 258 -15.61 17.43 -18.31
CA GLY A 258 -14.49 16.63 -17.81
C GLY A 258 -14.45 16.59 -16.27
N ILE A 259 -14.67 17.73 -15.60
CA ILE A 259 -14.71 17.81 -14.14
C ILE A 259 -15.83 16.93 -13.56
N TYR A 260 -17.03 16.95 -14.14
CA TYR A 260 -18.14 16.11 -13.66
C TYR A 260 -18.01 14.64 -14.05
N ASP A 261 -17.43 14.33 -15.21
CA ASP A 261 -17.12 12.97 -15.62
C ASP A 261 -16.14 12.32 -14.62
N ASP A 262 -15.05 13.02 -14.29
CA ASP A 262 -14.07 12.54 -13.30
C ASP A 262 -14.69 12.40 -11.91
N ASN A 263 -15.57 13.30 -11.51
CA ASN A 263 -16.28 13.17 -10.22
C ASN A 263 -17.21 11.93 -10.22
N THR A 264 -17.85 11.62 -11.35
CA THR A 264 -18.69 10.42 -11.50
C THR A 264 -17.83 9.15 -11.48
N ASP A 265 -16.70 9.15 -12.20
CA ASP A 265 -15.78 8.01 -12.22
C ASP A 265 -15.15 7.80 -10.83
N ALA A 266 -14.78 8.88 -10.12
CA ALA A 266 -14.34 8.83 -8.73
C ALA A 266 -15.40 8.18 -7.80
N ALA A 267 -16.68 8.55 -7.96
CA ALA A 267 -17.77 7.94 -7.19
C ALA A 267 -17.92 6.42 -7.48
N ARG A 268 -17.82 6.00 -8.74
CA ARG A 268 -17.89 4.58 -9.12
C ARG A 268 -16.74 3.78 -8.55
N LEU A 269 -15.52 4.32 -8.61
CA LEU A 269 -14.31 3.68 -8.09
C LEU A 269 -14.32 3.61 -6.57
N SER A 270 -14.72 4.69 -5.89
CA SER A 270 -14.90 4.71 -4.44
C SER A 270 -15.91 3.64 -4.00
N LYS A 271 -17.06 3.53 -4.68
CA LYS A 271 -18.07 2.48 -4.40
C LYS A 271 -17.51 1.08 -4.56
N ALA A 272 -16.59 0.87 -5.50
CA ALA A 272 -15.92 -0.41 -5.72
C ALA A 272 -14.72 -0.66 -4.78
N GLY A 273 -14.45 0.23 -3.81
CA GLY A 273 -13.42 0.05 -2.79
C GLY A 273 -12.03 0.60 -3.16
N GLY A 274 -11.90 1.38 -4.25
CA GLY A 274 -10.65 1.97 -4.69
C GLY A 274 -10.34 3.31 -4.04
N GLY A 275 -9.07 3.54 -3.66
CA GLY A 275 -8.53 4.86 -3.34
C GLY A 275 -8.24 5.65 -4.62
N ILE A 276 -8.31 6.98 -4.57
CA ILE A 276 -8.25 7.81 -5.78
C ILE A 276 -7.18 8.90 -5.62
N GLY A 277 -6.26 8.98 -6.59
CA GLY A 277 -5.45 10.16 -6.86
C GLY A 277 -6.07 10.94 -8.01
N ILE A 278 -6.16 12.26 -7.92
CA ILE A 278 -6.68 13.09 -8.98
C ILE A 278 -5.80 14.32 -9.20
N TYR A 279 -5.33 14.48 -10.44
CA TYR A 279 -4.59 15.67 -10.82
C TYR A 279 -5.54 16.75 -11.32
N VAL A 280 -5.50 17.92 -10.67
CA VAL A 280 -6.38 19.05 -10.98
C VAL A 280 -5.64 20.28 -11.53
N GLY A 281 -4.32 20.15 -11.78
CA GLY A 281 -3.46 21.27 -12.23
C GLY A 281 -3.76 21.82 -13.62
N LYS A 282 -4.60 21.14 -14.43
CA LYS A 282 -5.07 21.68 -15.72
C LYS A 282 -6.25 22.64 -15.58
N ILE A 283 -6.96 22.61 -14.46
CA ILE A 283 -8.16 23.44 -14.23
C ILE A 283 -7.73 24.89 -14.07
N ARG A 284 -8.40 25.79 -14.76
CA ARG A 284 -8.16 27.24 -14.68
C ARG A 284 -8.35 27.82 -13.29
N ALA A 285 -7.54 28.79 -12.95
CA ALA A 285 -7.54 29.44 -11.65
C ALA A 285 -8.71 30.41 -11.44
N ALA A 286 -8.89 30.81 -10.18
CA ALA A 286 -9.83 31.88 -9.83
C ALA A 286 -9.50 33.18 -10.56
N GLY A 287 -10.52 33.84 -11.11
CA GLY A 287 -10.36 35.07 -11.89
C GLY A 287 -10.02 34.85 -13.36
N SER A 288 -9.83 33.61 -13.82
CA SER A 288 -9.63 33.29 -15.24
C SER A 288 -10.84 33.62 -16.12
N ASP A 289 -10.62 33.62 -17.42
CA ASP A 289 -11.66 33.89 -18.42
C ASP A 289 -12.59 32.69 -18.65
N ILE A 290 -13.89 32.92 -18.74
CA ILE A 290 -14.88 31.95 -19.24
C ILE A 290 -15.62 32.57 -20.44
N ARG A 291 -15.37 32.07 -21.63
CA ARG A 291 -16.01 32.50 -22.90
C ARG A 291 -15.91 34.01 -23.13
N GLY A 292 -14.75 34.64 -22.82
CA GLY A 292 -14.52 36.07 -22.98
C GLY A 292 -14.92 36.93 -21.77
N ASN A 293 -15.53 36.33 -20.73
CA ASN A 293 -15.83 37.05 -19.49
C ASN A 293 -14.64 36.88 -18.53
N VAL A 294 -13.77 37.86 -18.50
CA VAL A 294 -12.61 37.90 -17.61
C VAL A 294 -13.07 38.02 -16.14
N GLY A 295 -12.45 37.20 -15.27
CA GLY A 295 -12.81 37.16 -13.85
C GLY A 295 -13.96 36.22 -13.49
N ALA A 296 -14.56 35.53 -14.45
CA ALA A 296 -15.73 34.68 -14.22
C ALA A 296 -15.41 33.31 -13.60
N ALA A 297 -14.18 32.81 -13.69
CA ALA A 297 -13.81 31.54 -13.12
C ALA A 297 -13.70 31.60 -11.59
N GLY A 298 -14.29 30.61 -10.91
CA GLY A 298 -14.27 30.47 -9.46
C GLY A 298 -13.02 29.74 -8.90
N GLY A 299 -12.14 29.26 -9.78
CA GLY A 299 -10.95 28.50 -9.41
C GLY A 299 -11.23 27.07 -8.92
N ILE A 300 -10.20 26.43 -8.38
CA ILE A 300 -10.24 24.99 -8.04
C ILE A 300 -11.02 24.69 -6.74
N VAL A 301 -11.11 25.61 -5.80
CA VAL A 301 -11.67 25.34 -4.45
C VAL A 301 -13.11 24.83 -4.53
N GLY A 302 -13.94 25.42 -5.38
CA GLY A 302 -15.33 25.00 -5.58
C GLY A 302 -15.44 23.56 -6.09
N TRP A 303 -14.58 23.17 -7.03
CA TRP A 303 -14.53 21.82 -7.59
C TRP A 303 -14.01 20.80 -6.58
N LEU A 304 -12.99 21.16 -5.80
CA LEU A 304 -12.47 20.29 -4.73
C LEU A 304 -13.47 20.07 -3.61
N LYS A 305 -14.33 21.04 -3.30
CA LYS A 305 -15.45 20.82 -2.37
C LYS A 305 -16.47 19.80 -2.88
N GLN A 306 -16.73 19.73 -4.18
CA GLN A 306 -17.60 18.71 -4.75
C GLN A 306 -16.95 17.32 -4.61
N LEU A 307 -15.67 17.17 -4.91
CA LEU A 307 -14.92 15.93 -4.69
C LEU A 307 -14.91 15.53 -3.20
N ASN A 308 -14.75 16.48 -2.30
CA ASN A 308 -14.87 16.24 -0.86
C ASN A 308 -16.24 15.65 -0.49
N ASN A 309 -17.32 16.22 -1.01
CA ASN A 309 -18.66 15.71 -0.77
C ASN A 309 -18.88 14.32 -1.39
N THR A 310 -18.28 14.05 -2.54
CA THR A 310 -18.29 12.73 -3.16
C THR A 310 -17.56 11.70 -2.29
N ALA A 311 -16.39 12.03 -1.74
CA ALA A 311 -15.67 11.17 -0.82
C ALA A 311 -16.49 10.82 0.44
N VAL A 312 -17.21 11.79 1.00
CA VAL A 312 -18.09 11.59 2.15
C VAL A 312 -19.33 10.77 1.80
N SER A 313 -19.95 11.06 0.64
CA SER A 313 -21.27 10.52 0.29
C SER A 313 -21.22 9.10 -0.28
N VAL A 314 -20.09 8.72 -0.88
CA VAL A 314 -19.90 7.42 -1.55
C VAL A 314 -18.89 6.60 -0.78
N ASP A 315 -19.37 5.96 0.28
CA ASP A 315 -18.57 5.06 1.08
C ASP A 315 -18.27 3.74 0.35
N GLN A 316 -17.19 3.10 0.76
CA GLN A 316 -16.76 1.81 0.25
C GLN A 316 -17.59 0.68 0.86
N LEU A 317 -18.74 0.38 0.25
CA LEU A 317 -19.66 -0.71 0.65
C LEU A 317 -20.15 -0.63 2.10
N GLY A 318 -20.20 0.57 2.71
CA GLY A 318 -20.60 0.78 4.11
C GLY A 318 -19.54 0.34 5.13
N VAL A 319 -18.32 0.04 4.69
CA VAL A 319 -17.22 -0.44 5.55
C VAL A 319 -16.13 0.62 5.74
N ARG A 320 -15.96 1.55 4.78
CA ARG A 320 -14.93 2.60 4.79
C ARG A 320 -15.44 3.88 4.15
N SER A 321 -14.96 5.02 4.63
CA SER A 321 -15.14 6.29 3.93
C SER A 321 -14.38 6.30 2.61
N GLY A 322 -14.91 6.95 1.59
CA GLY A 322 -14.20 7.19 0.34
C GLY A 322 -12.94 8.03 0.61
N ALA A 323 -11.86 7.77 -0.11
CA ALA A 323 -10.60 8.48 0.06
C ALA A 323 -10.08 8.98 -1.29
N ILE A 324 -9.90 10.30 -1.40
CA ILE A 324 -9.46 10.99 -2.61
C ILE A 324 -8.31 11.94 -2.27
N ALA A 325 -7.18 11.81 -2.97
CA ALA A 325 -6.05 12.74 -2.91
C ALA A 325 -6.05 13.62 -4.16
N ALA A 326 -6.18 14.93 -3.97
CA ALA A 326 -6.07 15.92 -5.03
C ALA A 326 -4.65 16.48 -5.13
N TYR A 327 -4.10 16.54 -6.33
CA TYR A 327 -2.74 17.01 -6.60
C TYR A 327 -2.76 18.30 -7.41
N LEU A 328 -1.96 19.29 -6.98
CA LEU A 328 -1.81 20.59 -7.65
C LEU A 328 -0.33 20.98 -7.74
N ASP A 329 0.03 21.61 -8.85
CA ASP A 329 1.38 22.16 -9.04
C ASP A 329 1.64 23.37 -8.15
N VAL A 330 2.85 23.48 -7.61
CA VAL A 330 3.25 24.60 -6.75
C VAL A 330 3.36 25.94 -7.50
N TRP A 331 3.28 25.96 -8.82
CA TRP A 331 3.22 27.16 -9.66
C TRP A 331 1.80 27.58 -10.04
N HIS A 332 0.77 26.79 -9.71
CA HIS A 332 -0.62 27.11 -10.01
C HIS A 332 -1.08 28.34 -9.20
N TYR A 333 -1.85 29.24 -9.83
CA TYR A 333 -2.27 30.50 -9.20
C TYR A 333 -3.03 30.30 -7.89
N ASP A 334 -3.84 29.25 -7.77
CA ASP A 334 -4.65 28.93 -6.59
C ASP A 334 -3.91 28.07 -5.54
N ILE A 335 -2.59 27.86 -5.65
CA ILE A 335 -1.85 26.96 -4.74
C ILE A 335 -1.96 27.38 -3.28
N GLU A 336 -2.03 28.66 -2.98
CA GLU A 336 -2.11 29.15 -1.61
C GLU A 336 -3.45 28.73 -0.96
N ASP A 337 -4.57 28.91 -1.66
CA ASP A 337 -5.90 28.47 -1.20
C ASP A 337 -5.98 26.92 -1.11
N PHE A 338 -5.32 26.20 -2.03
CA PHE A 338 -5.23 24.75 -2.01
C PHE A 338 -4.54 24.22 -0.74
N LEU A 339 -3.41 24.79 -0.34
CA LEU A 339 -2.66 24.40 0.85
C LEU A 339 -3.43 24.66 2.16
N GLU A 340 -4.44 25.52 2.12
CA GLU A 340 -5.28 25.86 3.27
C GLU A 340 -6.55 25.00 3.40
N LEU A 341 -6.86 24.15 2.42
CA LEU A 341 -8.13 23.39 2.36
C LEU A 341 -8.40 22.53 3.61
N ARG A 342 -7.39 22.01 4.26
CA ARG A 342 -7.53 21.16 5.45
C ARG A 342 -7.25 21.84 6.78
N LEU A 343 -6.81 23.10 6.79
CA LEU A 343 -6.54 23.79 8.05
C LEU A 343 -7.81 23.92 8.90
N ASN A 344 -7.67 23.75 10.21
CA ASN A 344 -8.77 23.86 11.16
C ASN A 344 -9.18 25.32 11.47
N THR A 345 -8.43 26.29 10.94
CA THR A 345 -8.61 27.71 11.14
C THR A 345 -9.05 28.41 9.86
N GLY A 346 -9.62 29.62 9.96
CA GLY A 346 -10.03 30.43 8.82
C GLY A 346 -11.46 30.17 8.35
N ASP A 347 -11.76 30.49 7.08
CA ASP A 347 -13.11 30.39 6.50
C ASP A 347 -13.50 28.92 6.20
N LEU A 348 -14.40 28.37 7.00
CA LEU A 348 -14.90 27.00 6.84
C LEU A 348 -15.59 26.75 5.49
N SER A 349 -16.11 27.81 4.85
CA SER A 349 -16.72 27.66 3.52
C SER A 349 -15.69 27.28 2.44
N LYS A 350 -14.41 27.53 2.67
CA LYS A 350 -13.29 27.19 1.80
C LYS A 350 -12.56 25.89 2.20
N ARG A 351 -13.07 25.12 3.17
CA ARG A 351 -12.42 23.89 3.65
C ARG A 351 -12.96 22.63 2.99
N ALA A 352 -12.08 21.62 2.86
CA ALA A 352 -12.34 20.31 2.29
C ALA A 352 -11.56 19.26 3.12
N HIS A 353 -12.01 19.02 4.34
CA HIS A 353 -11.29 18.23 5.35
C HIS A 353 -11.14 16.74 5.01
N GLU A 354 -12.01 16.18 4.16
CA GLU A 354 -11.99 14.76 3.80
C GLU A 354 -11.13 14.47 2.56
N LEU A 355 -10.61 15.51 1.89
CA LEU A 355 -9.65 15.33 0.81
C LEU A 355 -8.23 15.26 1.35
N PHE A 356 -7.43 14.39 0.79
CA PHE A 356 -5.98 14.42 0.93
C PHE A 356 -5.38 15.35 -0.12
N LEU A 357 -4.27 16.00 0.21
CA LEU A 357 -3.63 16.98 -0.65
C LEU A 357 -2.25 16.51 -1.05
N GLY A 358 -1.88 16.72 -2.32
CA GLY A 358 -0.54 16.49 -2.83
C GLY A 358 -0.02 17.70 -3.59
N ALA A 359 1.22 18.07 -3.37
CA ALA A 359 1.91 19.15 -4.08
C ALA A 359 2.83 18.55 -5.15
N SER A 360 2.60 18.93 -6.42
CA SER A 360 3.46 18.56 -7.55
C SER A 360 4.56 19.62 -7.70
N ILE A 361 5.82 19.17 -7.58
CA ILE A 361 6.97 20.05 -7.36
C ILE A 361 8.02 19.84 -8.45
N PRO A 362 8.29 20.86 -9.28
CA PRO A 362 9.42 20.83 -10.22
C PRO A 362 10.74 21.11 -9.50
N ASP A 363 11.85 20.67 -10.07
CA ASP A 363 13.20 20.89 -9.55
C ASP A 363 13.52 22.38 -9.41
N LEU A 364 13.08 23.19 -10.37
CA LEU A 364 13.26 24.64 -10.34
C LEU A 364 12.71 25.28 -9.07
N PHE A 365 11.54 24.82 -8.58
CA PHE A 365 10.98 25.36 -7.33
C PHE A 365 11.89 25.07 -6.14
N MET A 366 12.38 23.83 -6.00
CA MET A 366 13.28 23.47 -4.90
C MET A 366 14.60 24.25 -4.95
N GLN A 367 15.13 24.47 -6.15
CA GLN A 367 16.30 25.34 -6.36
C GLN A 367 16.04 26.80 -5.95
N GLN A 368 14.85 27.34 -6.25
CA GLN A 368 14.48 28.68 -5.81
C GLN A 368 14.27 28.75 -4.29
N VAL A 369 13.74 27.70 -3.67
CA VAL A 369 13.67 27.59 -2.19
C VAL A 369 15.06 27.62 -1.58
N GLU A 370 16.00 26.85 -2.11
CA GLU A 370 17.40 26.81 -1.65
C GLU A 370 18.09 28.18 -1.77
N LYS A 371 17.96 28.82 -2.93
CA LYS A 371 18.56 30.12 -3.25
C LYS A 371 17.82 31.32 -2.62
N ARG A 372 16.67 31.10 -1.96
CA ARG A 372 15.77 32.17 -1.49
C ARG A 372 15.30 33.08 -2.61
N GLY A 373 15.16 32.55 -3.81
CA GLY A 373 14.75 33.26 -5.01
C GLY A 373 13.23 33.45 -5.12
N ASP A 374 12.85 34.17 -6.18
CA ASP A 374 11.46 34.42 -6.51
C ASP A 374 10.78 33.22 -7.17
N TRP A 375 9.48 33.12 -6.95
CA TRP A 375 8.60 32.16 -7.60
C TRP A 375 7.37 32.87 -8.16
N TYR A 376 6.89 32.42 -9.30
CA TYR A 376 5.70 32.99 -9.94
C TYR A 376 4.60 31.96 -10.04
N LEU A 377 3.39 32.38 -9.75
CA LEU A 377 2.17 31.61 -9.89
C LEU A 377 1.46 32.05 -11.17
N PHE A 378 0.85 31.10 -11.87
CA PHE A 378 0.18 31.32 -13.15
C PHE A 378 -1.19 30.62 -13.20
N ASP A 379 -2.10 31.17 -14.01
CA ASP A 379 -3.28 30.48 -14.48
C ASP A 379 -2.93 29.58 -15.68
N PRO A 380 -3.11 28.24 -15.60
CA PRO A 380 -2.77 27.34 -16.70
C PRO A 380 -3.54 27.65 -17.99
N HIS A 381 -4.79 28.08 -17.87
CA HIS A 381 -5.62 28.46 -19.03
C HIS A 381 -5.08 29.70 -19.75
N GLU A 382 -4.71 30.74 -19.01
CA GLU A 382 -4.17 31.95 -19.60
C GLU A 382 -2.81 31.69 -20.26
N VAL A 383 -1.92 30.91 -19.61
CA VAL A 383 -0.65 30.50 -20.21
C VAL A 383 -0.86 29.80 -21.53
N LYS A 384 -1.77 28.81 -21.60
CA LYS A 384 -2.11 28.11 -22.82
C LYS A 384 -2.68 29.02 -23.90
N LYS A 385 -3.58 29.92 -23.52
CA LYS A 385 -4.25 30.85 -24.44
C LYS A 385 -3.28 31.89 -25.03
N VAL A 386 -2.38 32.44 -24.21
CA VAL A 386 -1.47 33.55 -24.60
C VAL A 386 -0.17 32.98 -25.23
N LEU A 387 0.41 31.94 -24.66
CA LEU A 387 1.72 31.43 -25.07
C LEU A 387 1.66 30.20 -25.96
N GLY A 388 0.48 29.57 -26.10
CA GLY A 388 0.28 28.43 -26.99
C GLY A 388 0.79 27.08 -26.46
N PHE A 389 1.18 27.02 -25.19
CA PHE A 389 1.62 25.78 -24.54
C PHE A 389 1.00 25.64 -23.14
N SER A 390 0.95 24.41 -22.65
CA SER A 390 0.52 24.06 -21.28
C SER A 390 1.74 23.81 -20.43
N LEU A 391 1.96 24.60 -19.38
CA LEU A 391 3.16 24.52 -18.54
C LEU A 391 3.26 23.18 -17.80
N GLU A 392 2.13 22.60 -17.44
CA GLU A 392 2.02 21.30 -16.81
C GLU A 392 2.50 20.14 -17.69
N ASP A 393 2.60 20.31 -19.01
CA ASP A 393 2.99 19.26 -19.96
C ASP A 393 4.52 19.16 -20.13
N PHE A 394 5.30 19.91 -19.32
CA PHE A 394 6.75 19.89 -19.38
C PHE A 394 7.38 19.45 -18.06
N TYR A 395 8.58 18.88 -18.16
CA TYR A 395 9.47 18.58 -17.04
C TYR A 395 10.92 18.75 -17.49
N ASP A 396 11.85 18.96 -16.55
CA ASP A 396 13.26 19.06 -16.84
C ASP A 396 13.90 17.66 -16.88
N LYS A 397 14.40 17.25 -18.06
CA LYS A 397 15.12 15.98 -18.24
C LYS A 397 16.45 15.97 -17.51
N GLU A 398 17.05 17.13 -17.32
CA GLU A 398 18.27 17.33 -16.53
C GLU A 398 18.07 18.47 -15.56
N LYS A 399 18.66 18.36 -14.36
CA LYS A 399 18.64 19.47 -13.41
C LYS A 399 19.40 20.67 -13.99
N TRP A 400 18.73 21.81 -14.08
CA TRP A 400 19.40 23.05 -14.49
C TRP A 400 20.38 23.49 -13.40
N ASP A 401 21.61 23.91 -13.81
CA ASP A 401 22.64 24.40 -12.88
C ASP A 401 22.38 25.83 -12.37
N GLY A 402 21.37 26.50 -12.92
CA GLY A 402 20.99 27.87 -12.57
C GLY A 402 21.92 28.94 -13.13
N LYS A 403 22.85 28.59 -14.04
CA LYS A 403 23.86 29.49 -14.60
C LYS A 403 23.97 29.38 -16.11
N SER A 404 23.98 28.17 -16.67
CA SER A 404 24.05 27.93 -18.10
C SER A 404 22.78 28.40 -18.82
N PRO A 405 22.86 28.75 -20.13
CA PRO A 405 21.66 29.00 -20.92
C PRO A 405 20.68 27.81 -20.85
N LEU A 406 19.40 28.12 -20.72
CA LEU A 406 18.36 27.10 -20.72
C LEU A 406 18.25 26.45 -22.12
N ASP A 407 18.32 25.14 -22.14
CA ASP A 407 18.12 24.30 -23.32
C ASP A 407 16.68 23.76 -23.29
N PRO A 408 15.83 24.08 -24.28
CA PRO A 408 14.43 23.65 -24.27
C PRO A 408 14.24 22.12 -24.35
N ASP A 409 15.22 21.36 -24.85
CA ASP A 409 15.15 19.91 -24.92
C ASP A 409 15.54 19.23 -23.60
N ARG A 410 16.43 19.85 -22.83
CA ARG A 410 16.97 19.36 -21.57
C ARG A 410 16.24 19.92 -20.34
N HIS A 411 15.88 21.21 -20.41
CA HIS A 411 15.28 21.99 -19.31
C HIS A 411 13.91 22.53 -19.76
N ALA A 412 13.04 21.67 -20.25
CA ALA A 412 11.80 22.07 -20.92
C ALA A 412 10.86 22.83 -19.98
N PHE A 413 10.68 22.37 -18.73
CA PHE A 413 9.85 23.07 -17.76
C PHE A 413 10.45 24.45 -17.42
N SER A 414 11.70 24.49 -17.03
CA SER A 414 12.40 25.74 -16.66
C SER A 414 12.38 26.76 -17.80
N TYR A 415 12.62 26.31 -19.03
CA TYR A 415 12.59 27.16 -20.21
C TYR A 415 11.20 27.79 -20.44
N HIS A 416 10.15 27.00 -20.43
CA HIS A 416 8.78 27.50 -20.62
C HIS A 416 8.27 28.30 -19.44
N TYR A 417 8.69 27.95 -18.23
CA TYR A 417 8.38 28.70 -17.02
C TYR A 417 8.94 30.14 -17.09
N PHE A 418 10.21 30.32 -17.46
CA PHE A 418 10.79 31.65 -17.59
C PHE A 418 10.21 32.44 -18.79
N LYS A 419 9.79 31.76 -19.87
CA LYS A 419 8.99 32.42 -20.93
C LYS A 419 7.69 33.00 -20.39
N ALA A 420 7.02 32.31 -19.49
CA ALA A 420 5.81 32.81 -18.84
C ALA A 420 6.14 33.95 -17.85
N VAL A 421 7.26 33.84 -17.12
CA VAL A 421 7.74 34.92 -16.22
C VAL A 421 8.00 36.22 -17.00
N ASP A 422 8.66 36.16 -18.14
CA ASP A 422 9.06 37.31 -18.92
C ASP A 422 7.92 37.93 -19.77
N ASN A 423 6.79 37.20 -19.92
CA ASN A 423 5.68 37.67 -20.71
C ASN A 423 4.82 38.67 -19.93
N ASN A 424 4.54 39.84 -20.55
CA ASN A 424 3.77 40.94 -19.95
C ASN A 424 2.27 40.87 -20.26
N ASP A 425 1.83 39.98 -21.16
CA ASP A 425 0.43 39.83 -21.54
C ASP A 425 -0.32 38.84 -20.61
N LEU A 426 0.40 38.18 -19.68
CA LEU A 426 -0.20 37.37 -18.64
C LEU A 426 -0.64 38.26 -17.47
N HIS A 427 -1.95 38.28 -17.21
CA HIS A 427 -2.58 39.10 -16.15
C HIS A 427 -2.73 38.35 -14.83
N LEU A 428 -3.01 37.04 -14.89
CA LEU A 428 -3.06 36.17 -13.71
C LEU A 428 -1.65 35.60 -13.42
N LYS A 429 -0.76 36.50 -13.05
CA LYS A 429 0.62 36.27 -12.67
C LYS A 429 0.92 36.87 -11.32
N LYS A 430 1.34 36.08 -10.33
CA LYS A 430 1.67 36.57 -8.98
C LYS A 430 3.11 36.19 -8.63
N ARG A 431 3.92 37.20 -8.23
CA ARG A 431 5.29 36.97 -7.75
C ARG A 431 5.33 36.90 -6.24
N LEU A 432 6.07 35.94 -5.69
CA LEU A 432 6.38 35.85 -4.26
C LEU A 432 7.69 35.09 -4.07
N PRO A 433 8.36 35.16 -2.90
CA PRO A 433 9.52 34.35 -2.61
C PRO A 433 9.13 32.86 -2.57
N ALA A 434 9.91 31.97 -3.21
CA ALA A 434 9.64 30.53 -3.21
C ALA A 434 9.54 29.95 -1.80
N ILE A 435 10.34 30.48 -0.87
CA ILE A 435 10.32 30.02 0.54
C ILE A 435 8.97 30.26 1.23
N GLU A 436 8.16 31.24 0.78
CA GLU A 436 6.85 31.49 1.40
C GLU A 436 5.84 30.37 1.06
N ILE A 437 5.87 29.84 -0.17
CA ILE A 437 5.09 28.63 -0.52
C ILE A 437 5.59 27.43 0.29
N MET A 438 6.90 27.23 0.40
CA MET A 438 7.46 26.13 1.20
C MET A 438 7.09 26.25 2.69
N LYS A 439 7.05 27.46 3.25
CA LYS A 439 6.55 27.68 4.63
C LYS A 439 5.08 27.29 4.77
N LYS A 440 4.23 27.61 3.78
CA LYS A 440 2.81 27.21 3.79
C LYS A 440 2.66 25.69 3.69
N ILE A 441 3.47 25.03 2.86
CA ILE A 441 3.53 23.56 2.79
C ILE A 441 3.89 23.00 4.17
N MET A 442 5.01 23.39 4.74
CA MET A 442 5.47 22.88 6.05
C MET A 442 4.46 23.18 7.17
N ARG A 443 3.82 24.37 7.17
CA ARG A 443 2.76 24.69 8.12
C ARG A 443 1.58 23.72 7.98
N SER A 444 1.10 23.50 6.76
CA SER A 444 0.01 22.57 6.50
C SER A 444 0.38 21.14 6.95
N GLN A 445 1.62 20.71 6.72
CA GLN A 445 2.12 19.41 7.16
C GLN A 445 2.18 19.28 8.69
N LEU A 446 2.62 20.32 9.40
CA LEU A 446 2.65 20.31 10.88
C LEU A 446 1.23 20.27 11.48
N GLU A 447 0.25 20.96 10.84
CA GLU A 447 -1.13 21.01 11.35
C GLU A 447 -1.98 19.79 10.92
N THR A 448 -1.69 19.17 9.75
CA THR A 448 -2.59 18.17 9.13
C THR A 448 -1.90 16.93 8.59
N GLY A 449 -0.57 16.86 8.64
CA GLY A 449 0.21 15.79 7.99
C GLY A 449 0.34 15.92 6.47
N LEU A 450 -0.28 16.92 5.85
CA LEU A 450 -0.41 17.11 4.39
C LEU A 450 0.07 18.51 3.96
N PRO A 451 0.47 18.73 2.70
CA PRO A 451 0.32 17.84 1.55
C PRO A 451 1.41 16.76 1.46
N TYR A 452 1.14 15.71 0.69
CA TYR A 452 2.18 14.82 0.14
C TYR A 452 3.07 15.62 -0.80
N MET A 453 4.36 15.25 -0.87
CA MET A 453 5.28 15.88 -1.80
C MET A 453 5.52 14.96 -2.99
N PHE A 454 5.31 15.45 -4.20
CA PHE A 454 5.56 14.71 -5.43
C PHE A 454 6.56 15.47 -6.31
N TYR A 455 7.79 14.94 -6.43
CA TYR A 455 8.88 15.55 -7.18
C TYR A 455 8.79 15.16 -8.66
N ARG A 456 8.06 15.95 -9.40
CA ARG A 456 7.58 15.66 -10.75
C ARG A 456 8.69 15.43 -11.77
N ASP A 457 9.75 16.25 -11.75
CA ASP A 457 10.85 16.09 -12.70
C ASP A 457 11.63 14.80 -12.44
N THR A 458 11.88 14.48 -11.17
CA THR A 458 12.51 13.21 -10.77
C THR A 458 11.65 12.02 -11.21
N ALA A 459 10.34 12.09 -11.02
CA ALA A 459 9.41 11.02 -11.43
C ALA A 459 9.43 10.78 -12.94
N ASN A 460 9.43 11.87 -13.75
CA ASN A 460 9.39 11.75 -15.20
C ASN A 460 10.75 11.37 -15.82
N ARG A 461 11.87 11.79 -15.24
CA ARG A 461 13.22 11.38 -15.69
C ARG A 461 13.42 9.87 -15.57
N ASP A 462 12.91 9.27 -14.52
CA ASP A 462 13.06 7.83 -14.26
C ASP A 462 11.81 7.02 -14.65
N ASN A 463 11.02 7.53 -15.57
CA ASN A 463 9.83 6.88 -16.09
C ASN A 463 10.18 5.93 -17.25
N PRO A 464 10.06 4.59 -17.06
CA PRO A 464 10.45 3.64 -18.11
C PRO A 464 9.58 3.71 -19.38
N ASN A 465 8.42 4.36 -19.30
CA ASN A 465 7.48 4.54 -20.42
C ASN A 465 7.35 6.00 -20.87
N ASN A 466 8.40 6.81 -20.71
CA ASN A 466 8.42 8.23 -21.08
C ASN A 466 8.14 8.49 -22.59
N HIS A 467 8.31 7.49 -23.45
CA HIS A 467 7.99 7.54 -24.89
C HIS A 467 6.47 7.59 -25.16
N ALA A 468 5.65 7.14 -24.21
CA ALA A 468 4.20 6.97 -24.40
C ALA A 468 3.36 8.00 -23.64
N GLY A 469 3.94 8.78 -22.73
CA GLY A 469 3.17 9.74 -21.94
C GLY A 469 4.01 10.42 -20.86
N MET A 470 3.33 11.08 -19.93
CA MET A 470 3.90 11.85 -18.85
C MET A 470 3.18 11.57 -17.52
N VAL A 471 3.88 11.73 -16.42
CA VAL A 471 3.35 11.61 -15.05
C VAL A 471 3.09 13.00 -14.48
N TYR A 472 1.86 13.26 -14.05
CA TYR A 472 1.46 14.53 -13.44
C TYR A 472 1.39 14.46 -11.91
N CYS A 473 0.96 13.32 -11.38
CA CYS A 473 0.79 13.12 -9.93
C CYS A 473 0.94 11.64 -9.56
N SER A 474 0.75 11.34 -8.28
CA SER A 474 0.71 9.99 -7.74
C SER A 474 -0.71 9.59 -7.30
N ASN A 475 -0.86 8.36 -6.77
CA ASN A 475 -2.11 7.85 -6.22
C ASN A 475 -2.38 8.40 -4.80
N LEU A 476 -3.41 7.84 -4.15
CA LEU A 476 -3.78 8.18 -2.78
C LEU A 476 -2.63 7.98 -1.78
N CYS A 477 -1.81 6.94 -1.96
CA CYS A 477 -0.74 6.57 -1.02
C CYS A 477 0.68 6.92 -1.54
N SER A 478 0.79 7.66 -2.62
CA SER A 478 2.02 8.25 -3.20
C SER A 478 3.07 7.27 -3.77
N GLU A 479 2.80 5.95 -3.85
CA GLU A 479 3.75 4.97 -4.40
C GLU A 479 3.63 4.76 -5.91
N ILE A 480 2.53 5.14 -6.56
CA ILE A 480 2.28 4.88 -7.97
C ILE A 480 2.71 6.07 -8.84
N VAL A 481 3.58 5.77 -9.78
CA VAL A 481 4.16 6.76 -10.71
C VAL A 481 4.05 6.18 -12.12
N GLN A 482 2.98 6.52 -12.84
CA GLN A 482 2.67 6.01 -14.18
C GLN A 482 2.15 7.13 -15.07
N ASN A 483 2.25 6.96 -16.39
CA ASN A 483 1.72 7.89 -17.38
C ASN A 483 0.23 8.14 -17.18
N GLN A 484 -0.17 9.40 -17.33
CA GLN A 484 -1.53 9.90 -17.13
C GLN A 484 -1.91 10.86 -18.24
N SER A 485 -3.20 10.91 -18.58
CA SER A 485 -3.74 11.95 -19.45
C SER A 485 -5.26 12.04 -19.26
N PRO A 486 -5.88 13.21 -19.55
CA PRO A 486 -7.31 13.37 -19.36
C PRO A 486 -8.12 12.60 -20.41
N THR A 487 -9.29 12.12 -20.02
CA THR A 487 -10.30 11.63 -20.93
C THR A 487 -11.10 12.81 -21.47
N ILE A 488 -11.20 12.93 -22.80
CA ILE A 488 -11.81 14.08 -23.47
C ILE A 488 -13.12 13.65 -24.12
N MET A 489 -14.21 14.38 -23.87
CA MET A 489 -15.44 14.23 -24.61
C MET A 489 -15.28 14.87 -25.98
N THR A 490 -15.45 14.08 -27.05
CA THR A 490 -15.26 14.53 -28.43
C THR A 490 -16.57 14.89 -29.13
N LYS A 491 -17.64 14.18 -28.82
CA LYS A 491 -18.92 14.35 -29.50
C LYS A 491 -20.07 13.78 -28.66
N GLU A 492 -21.23 14.43 -28.77
CA GLU A 492 -22.49 13.91 -28.26
C GLU A 492 -23.52 13.90 -29.40
N THR A 493 -24.24 12.81 -29.55
CA THR A 493 -25.24 12.63 -30.62
C THR A 493 -26.48 11.94 -30.07
N ILE A 494 -27.63 12.18 -30.73
CA ILE A 494 -28.86 11.45 -30.48
C ILE A 494 -29.20 10.64 -31.73
N ASN A 495 -29.56 9.37 -31.58
CA ASN A 495 -29.99 8.53 -32.68
C ASN A 495 -31.53 8.59 -32.86
N GLU A 496 -32.03 7.91 -33.89
CA GLU A 496 -33.47 7.90 -34.23
C GLU A 496 -34.36 7.23 -33.16
N LEU A 497 -33.77 6.43 -32.26
CA LEU A 497 -34.44 5.79 -31.13
C LEU A 497 -34.47 6.70 -29.88
N GLY A 498 -33.88 7.89 -29.95
CA GLY A 498 -33.76 8.81 -28.81
C GLY A 498 -32.65 8.46 -27.86
N GLU A 499 -31.71 7.55 -28.18
CA GLU A 499 -30.57 7.21 -27.38
C GLU A 499 -29.48 8.28 -27.52
N ILE A 500 -29.02 8.82 -26.41
CA ILE A 500 -27.90 9.77 -26.36
C ILE A 500 -26.60 8.98 -26.35
N ILE A 501 -25.76 9.19 -27.35
CA ILE A 501 -24.47 8.52 -27.52
C ILE A 501 -23.37 9.54 -27.24
N VAL A 502 -22.60 9.31 -26.17
CA VAL A 502 -21.45 10.15 -25.79
C VAL A 502 -20.16 9.50 -26.26
N HIS A 503 -19.43 10.19 -27.14
CA HIS A 503 -18.12 9.74 -27.61
C HIS A 503 -17.03 10.39 -26.75
N LYS A 504 -16.19 9.54 -26.12
CA LYS A 504 -15.06 9.98 -25.32
C LYS A 504 -13.77 9.37 -25.88
N GLN A 505 -12.74 10.18 -26.00
CA GLN A 505 -11.39 9.70 -26.24
C GLN A 505 -10.74 9.40 -24.88
N SER A 506 -10.48 8.12 -24.63
CA SER A 506 -9.84 7.71 -23.38
C SER A 506 -8.45 8.33 -23.22
N GLY A 507 -8.21 8.95 -22.09
CA GLY A 507 -6.86 9.21 -21.61
C GLY A 507 -6.25 7.97 -20.94
N ASP A 508 -5.02 8.13 -20.44
CA ASP A 508 -4.36 7.14 -19.60
C ASP A 508 -4.86 7.27 -18.16
N PHE A 509 -5.71 6.33 -17.78
CA PHE A 509 -6.38 6.24 -16.49
C PHE A 509 -5.74 5.12 -15.66
N VAL A 510 -4.93 5.46 -14.66
CA VAL A 510 -4.06 4.52 -13.95
C VAL A 510 -4.84 3.58 -13.03
N THR A 511 -4.39 2.35 -12.99
CA THR A 511 -4.90 1.29 -12.09
C THR A 511 -3.73 0.66 -11.34
N CYS A 512 -3.85 0.53 -10.01
CA CYS A 512 -2.78 0.01 -9.15
C CYS A 512 -3.01 -1.47 -8.82
N ASN A 513 -2.23 -2.36 -9.41
CA ASN A 513 -2.24 -3.80 -9.13
C ASN A 513 -1.05 -4.14 -8.23
N LEU A 514 -1.30 -4.32 -6.94
CA LEU A 514 -0.26 -4.35 -5.90
C LEU A 514 -0.14 -5.71 -5.22
N SER A 515 1.09 -6.05 -4.86
CA SER A 515 1.43 -7.13 -3.94
C SER A 515 2.76 -6.81 -3.25
N SER A 516 3.03 -7.45 -2.10
CA SER A 516 4.27 -7.21 -1.34
C SER A 516 4.93 -8.52 -0.95
N ILE A 517 6.24 -8.60 -1.15
CA ILE A 517 7.06 -9.68 -0.59
C ILE A 517 7.28 -9.43 0.90
N VAL A 518 7.25 -10.49 1.70
CA VAL A 518 7.45 -10.44 3.16
C VAL A 518 8.88 -10.85 3.47
N LEU A 519 9.78 -9.89 3.46
CA LEU A 519 11.24 -10.13 3.51
C LEU A 519 11.66 -10.91 4.75
N ASN A 520 11.14 -10.56 5.93
CA ASN A 520 11.48 -11.27 7.17
C ASN A 520 11.08 -12.77 7.13
N ASN A 521 9.99 -13.14 6.46
CA ASN A 521 9.58 -14.54 6.36
C ASN A 521 10.37 -15.28 5.26
N VAL A 522 10.70 -14.61 4.16
CA VAL A 522 11.49 -15.19 3.06
C VAL A 522 12.96 -15.40 3.46
N LEU A 523 13.51 -14.46 4.24
CA LEU A 523 14.93 -14.40 4.59
C LEU A 523 15.25 -14.92 5.99
N LYS A 524 14.28 -15.41 6.75
CA LYS A 524 14.42 -15.78 8.17
C LYS A 524 15.52 -16.80 8.47
N ASP A 525 15.84 -17.67 7.52
CA ASP A 525 16.78 -18.79 7.70
C ASP A 525 18.19 -18.47 7.17
N PHE A 526 18.46 -17.22 6.74
CA PHE A 526 19.71 -16.82 6.09
C PHE A 526 20.41 -15.69 6.83
N THR A 527 21.75 -15.77 6.89
CA THR A 527 22.60 -14.66 7.30
C THR A 527 23.17 -13.95 6.10
N LEU A 528 22.86 -12.66 5.97
CA LEU A 528 23.23 -11.87 4.81
C LEU A 528 24.52 -11.10 5.04
N SER A 529 25.40 -11.08 4.05
CA SER A 529 26.58 -10.23 4.08
C SER A 529 26.22 -8.79 3.72
N ILE A 530 26.79 -7.84 4.47
CA ILE A 530 26.57 -6.39 4.25
C ILE A 530 27.39 -5.92 3.06
N GLU A 531 28.62 -6.42 2.93
CA GLU A 531 29.60 -6.03 1.89
C GLU A 531 30.40 -7.22 1.40
N GLY A 532 31.11 -7.04 0.30
CA GLY A 532 32.04 -8.02 -0.25
C GLY A 532 31.38 -9.08 -1.13
N PRO A 533 32.13 -10.13 -1.46
CA PRO A 533 31.61 -11.23 -2.30
C PRO A 533 30.44 -11.94 -1.66
N GLN A 534 29.54 -12.51 -2.49
CA GLN A 534 28.40 -13.28 -1.99
C GLN A 534 28.87 -14.50 -1.20
N THR A 535 28.31 -14.69 -0.02
CA THR A 535 28.45 -15.90 0.79
C THR A 535 27.58 -17.03 0.26
N SER A 536 27.77 -18.24 0.76
CA SER A 536 26.86 -19.36 0.46
C SER A 536 25.41 -19.08 0.87
N ASP A 537 25.21 -18.36 1.98
CA ASP A 537 23.88 -17.99 2.48
C ASP A 537 23.25 -16.90 1.61
N ASP A 538 24.02 -15.90 1.15
CA ASP A 538 23.55 -14.92 0.18
C ASP A 538 23.02 -15.59 -1.09
N VAL A 539 23.76 -16.55 -1.64
CA VAL A 539 23.36 -17.28 -2.88
C VAL A 539 22.02 -18.00 -2.66
N LYS A 540 21.85 -18.70 -1.53
CA LYS A 540 20.59 -19.39 -1.20
C LYS A 540 19.43 -18.40 -0.96
N ALA A 541 19.71 -17.32 -0.22
CA ALA A 541 18.73 -16.27 0.05
C ALA A 541 18.22 -15.60 -1.25
N PHE A 542 19.15 -15.28 -2.15
CA PHE A 542 18.82 -14.65 -3.43
C PHE A 542 18.09 -15.60 -4.37
N GLU A 543 18.41 -16.88 -4.36
CA GLU A 543 17.64 -17.89 -5.10
C GLU A 543 16.23 -18.06 -4.52
N LYS A 544 16.08 -18.06 -3.20
CA LYS A 544 14.74 -18.07 -2.55
C LYS A 544 13.93 -16.83 -2.92
N LEU A 545 14.53 -15.64 -2.89
CA LEU A 545 13.91 -14.40 -3.35
C LEU A 545 13.44 -14.51 -4.81
N ARG A 546 14.31 -15.03 -5.70
CA ARG A 546 14.00 -15.22 -7.12
C ARG A 546 12.78 -16.11 -7.33
N GLN A 547 12.72 -17.25 -6.62
CA GLN A 547 11.58 -18.17 -6.72
C GLN A 547 10.28 -17.54 -6.25
N VAL A 548 10.28 -16.86 -5.11
CA VAL A 548 9.09 -16.20 -4.55
C VAL A 548 8.63 -15.07 -5.47
N LEU A 549 9.54 -14.21 -5.93
CA LEU A 549 9.22 -13.09 -6.80
C LEU A 549 8.68 -13.53 -8.17
N ARG A 550 9.18 -14.63 -8.74
CA ARG A 550 8.63 -15.23 -9.97
C ARG A 550 7.15 -15.57 -9.82
N ILE A 551 6.77 -16.20 -8.70
CA ILE A 551 5.37 -16.55 -8.40
C ILE A 551 4.55 -15.27 -8.18
N GLN A 552 5.09 -14.31 -7.45
CA GLN A 552 4.44 -13.04 -7.13
C GLN A 552 4.15 -12.20 -8.38
N VAL A 553 5.12 -12.07 -9.30
CA VAL A 553 4.95 -11.35 -10.57
C VAL A 553 3.84 -11.98 -11.41
N ARG A 554 3.84 -13.31 -11.56
CA ARG A 554 2.77 -14.05 -12.28
C ARG A 554 1.40 -13.79 -11.65
N ALA A 555 1.30 -13.87 -10.32
CA ALA A 555 0.04 -13.64 -9.61
C ALA A 555 -0.46 -12.21 -9.77
N THR A 556 0.45 -11.22 -9.71
CA THR A 556 0.08 -9.80 -9.84
C THR A 556 -0.26 -9.43 -11.29
N ASP A 557 0.40 -10.02 -12.30
CA ASP A 557 -0.02 -9.90 -13.71
C ASP A 557 -1.38 -10.55 -13.96
N ALA A 558 -1.66 -11.67 -13.31
CA ALA A 558 -2.95 -12.35 -13.40
C ALA A 558 -4.11 -11.48 -12.87
N VAL A 559 -3.87 -10.65 -11.84
CA VAL A 559 -4.86 -9.65 -11.36
C VAL A 559 -5.33 -8.79 -12.52
N ILE A 560 -4.44 -8.30 -13.39
CA ILE A 560 -4.79 -7.46 -14.54
C ILE A 560 -5.76 -8.18 -15.48
N THR A 561 -5.55 -9.47 -15.69
CA THR A 561 -6.32 -10.28 -16.63
C THR A 561 -7.74 -10.58 -16.12
N VAL A 562 -7.88 -10.80 -14.81
CA VAL A 562 -9.15 -11.28 -14.22
C VAL A 562 -9.95 -10.17 -13.52
N ASN A 563 -9.41 -8.95 -13.44
CA ASN A 563 -10.02 -7.83 -12.72
C ASN A 563 -11.22 -7.25 -13.51
N ASN A 564 -12.34 -7.07 -12.83
CA ASN A 564 -13.50 -6.37 -13.37
C ASN A 564 -13.50 -4.91 -12.92
N LEU A 565 -13.04 -4.01 -13.79
CA LEU A 565 -12.91 -2.58 -13.47
C LEU A 565 -14.22 -1.83 -13.79
N PRO A 566 -14.73 -1.00 -12.87
CA PRO A 566 -16.01 -0.30 -13.02
C PRO A 566 -15.97 0.86 -14.02
N VAL A 567 -14.77 1.22 -14.51
CA VAL A 567 -14.50 2.34 -15.41
C VAL A 567 -13.73 1.83 -16.63
N LEU A 568 -14.27 2.02 -17.84
CA LEU A 568 -13.71 1.48 -19.08
C LEU A 568 -12.32 2.06 -19.42
N GLN A 569 -12.10 3.34 -19.13
CA GLN A 569 -10.81 4.01 -19.34
C GLN A 569 -9.71 3.34 -18.50
N ALA A 570 -10.04 2.97 -17.25
CA ALA A 570 -9.11 2.24 -16.38
C ALA A 570 -8.78 0.86 -16.96
N GLN A 571 -9.77 0.14 -17.49
CA GLN A 571 -9.53 -1.16 -18.13
C GLN A 571 -8.66 -1.03 -19.39
N TYR A 572 -8.91 -0.01 -20.21
CA TYR A 572 -8.13 0.25 -21.41
C TYR A 572 -6.65 0.50 -21.08
N THR A 573 -6.38 1.40 -20.14
CA THR A 573 -5.02 1.74 -19.70
C THR A 573 -4.32 0.55 -19.02
N ASN A 574 -5.04 -0.17 -18.15
CA ASN A 574 -4.54 -1.35 -17.46
C ASN A 574 -4.04 -2.43 -18.44
N ASN A 575 -4.77 -2.64 -19.53
CA ASN A 575 -4.37 -3.59 -20.57
C ASN A 575 -3.19 -3.10 -21.42
N ARG A 576 -3.06 -1.77 -21.65
CA ARG A 576 -1.99 -1.21 -22.48
C ARG A 576 -0.62 -1.25 -21.81
N TYR A 577 -0.55 -0.91 -20.52
CA TYR A 577 0.70 -0.90 -19.77
C TYR A 577 0.96 -2.20 -19.01
N ARG A 578 -0.07 -2.95 -18.70
CA ARG A 578 0.01 -4.11 -17.79
C ARG A 578 0.86 -3.80 -16.55
N ALA A 579 0.58 -2.66 -15.93
CA ALA A 579 1.33 -2.14 -14.80
C ALA A 579 1.09 -2.96 -13.54
N ILE A 580 2.17 -3.38 -12.88
CA ILE A 580 2.16 -3.99 -11.56
C ILE A 580 2.94 -3.12 -10.58
N GLY A 581 2.71 -3.33 -9.29
CA GLY A 581 3.46 -2.68 -8.22
C GLY A 581 3.88 -3.73 -7.19
N ILE A 582 5.06 -4.31 -7.39
CA ILE A 582 5.65 -5.23 -6.44
C ILE A 582 6.34 -4.41 -5.35
N GLY A 583 5.77 -4.44 -4.15
CA GLY A 583 6.34 -3.83 -2.97
C GLY A 583 7.03 -4.84 -2.06
N GLU A 584 7.39 -4.36 -0.88
CA GLU A 584 8.02 -5.15 0.17
C GLU A 584 7.49 -4.74 1.54
N GLN A 585 7.71 -5.60 2.51
CA GLN A 585 7.49 -5.36 3.93
C GLN A 585 8.45 -6.20 4.74
N GLY A 586 8.69 -5.82 6.00
CA GLY A 586 9.53 -6.60 6.91
C GLY A 586 11.00 -6.20 6.95
N ILE A 587 11.42 -5.10 6.34
CA ILE A 587 12.83 -4.71 6.31
C ILE A 587 13.38 -4.42 7.71
N ALA A 588 12.62 -3.78 8.60
CA ALA A 588 13.04 -3.55 9.96
C ALA A 588 13.25 -4.86 10.73
N ALA A 589 12.40 -5.86 10.49
CA ALA A 589 12.55 -7.18 11.10
C ALA A 589 13.76 -7.94 10.53
N VAL A 590 14.03 -7.82 9.22
CA VAL A 590 15.27 -8.37 8.63
C VAL A 590 16.51 -7.77 9.30
N LEU A 591 16.57 -6.45 9.43
CA LEU A 591 17.70 -5.76 10.06
C LEU A 591 17.88 -6.21 11.51
N ALA A 592 16.80 -6.25 12.30
CA ALA A 592 16.86 -6.69 13.69
C ALA A 592 17.37 -8.15 13.80
N LYS A 593 16.91 -9.05 12.93
CA LYS A 593 17.36 -10.44 12.86
C LYS A 593 18.84 -10.56 12.49
N GLN A 594 19.35 -9.67 11.63
CA GLN A 594 20.77 -9.61 11.23
C GLN A 594 21.66 -8.93 12.28
N GLY A 595 21.10 -8.44 13.41
CA GLY A 595 21.84 -7.70 14.41
C GLY A 595 22.27 -6.30 13.92
N ILE A 596 21.46 -5.65 13.08
CA ILE A 596 21.78 -4.35 12.48
C ILE A 596 20.74 -3.31 12.94
N HIS A 597 21.21 -2.20 13.48
CA HIS A 597 20.33 -1.07 13.81
C HIS A 597 19.80 -0.39 12.56
N PHE A 598 18.51 -0.03 12.57
CA PHE A 598 17.90 0.72 11.46
C PHE A 598 18.62 2.07 11.23
N ASP A 599 19.00 2.75 12.27
CA ASP A 599 19.72 4.03 12.24
C ASP A 599 21.25 3.84 12.08
N SER A 600 21.66 3.10 11.04
CA SER A 600 23.07 2.80 10.78
C SER A 600 23.43 2.80 9.30
N ALA A 601 24.70 3.01 9.00
CA ALA A 601 25.23 2.92 7.63
C ALA A 601 25.24 1.48 7.10
N GLU A 602 25.38 0.49 8.00
CA GLU A 602 25.30 -0.93 7.68
C GLU A 602 23.91 -1.29 7.16
N ALA A 603 22.86 -0.75 7.76
CA ALA A 603 21.48 -0.91 7.28
C ALA A 603 21.33 -0.36 5.87
N THR A 604 21.86 0.85 5.59
CA THR A 604 21.80 1.45 4.25
C THR A 604 22.47 0.55 3.20
N LYS A 605 23.62 -0.03 3.51
CA LYS A 605 24.37 -0.92 2.60
C LYS A 605 23.61 -2.23 2.33
N LEU A 606 23.08 -2.87 3.38
CA LEU A 606 22.31 -4.10 3.21
C LEU A 606 21.03 -3.84 2.39
N ILE A 607 20.33 -2.74 2.66
CA ILE A 607 19.15 -2.33 1.89
C ILE A 607 19.52 -2.14 0.42
N ALA A 608 20.58 -1.37 0.12
CA ALA A 608 21.02 -1.16 -1.26
C ALA A 608 21.24 -2.47 -2.03
N ARG A 609 21.86 -3.46 -1.37
CA ARG A 609 22.13 -4.78 -1.94
C ARG A 609 20.86 -5.60 -2.17
N LEU A 610 19.93 -5.57 -1.23
CA LEU A 610 18.65 -6.27 -1.34
C LEU A 610 17.79 -5.67 -2.46
N GLU A 611 17.70 -4.35 -2.52
CA GLU A 611 16.86 -3.62 -3.48
C GLU A 611 17.25 -3.90 -4.93
N GLU A 612 18.55 -3.89 -5.22
CA GLU A 612 19.06 -4.28 -6.52
C GLU A 612 18.64 -5.71 -6.88
N ARG A 613 18.87 -6.66 -5.99
CA ARG A 613 18.55 -8.06 -6.23
C ARG A 613 17.05 -8.29 -6.43
N ILE A 614 16.22 -7.63 -5.62
CA ILE A 614 14.75 -7.69 -5.76
C ILE A 614 14.34 -7.21 -7.14
N MET A 615 14.83 -6.03 -7.58
CA MET A 615 14.44 -5.48 -8.88
C MET A 615 14.91 -6.33 -10.04
N LEU A 616 16.14 -6.83 -10.02
CA LEU A 616 16.65 -7.70 -11.06
C LEU A 616 15.84 -8.99 -11.20
N ASN A 617 15.44 -9.61 -10.08
CA ASN A 617 14.59 -10.80 -10.07
C ASN A 617 13.18 -10.50 -10.64
N ILE A 618 12.62 -9.32 -10.37
CA ILE A 618 11.31 -8.89 -10.90
C ILE A 618 11.39 -8.66 -12.41
N ILE A 619 12.45 -7.97 -12.88
CA ILE A 619 12.68 -7.76 -14.32
C ILE A 619 12.78 -9.10 -15.03
N GLU A 620 13.59 -10.02 -14.52
CA GLU A 620 13.73 -11.37 -15.08
C GLU A 620 12.38 -12.09 -15.14
N ALA A 621 11.62 -12.10 -14.04
CA ALA A 621 10.31 -12.74 -13.97
C ALA A 621 9.30 -12.17 -14.97
N SER A 622 9.28 -10.83 -15.14
CA SER A 622 8.42 -10.17 -16.12
C SER A 622 8.87 -10.45 -17.55
N ALA A 623 10.18 -10.54 -17.81
CA ALA A 623 10.70 -10.89 -19.13
C ALA A 623 10.43 -12.35 -19.49
N ASP A 624 10.59 -13.27 -18.55
CA ASP A 624 10.24 -14.68 -18.75
C ASP A 624 8.73 -14.85 -19.02
N LEU A 625 7.89 -14.10 -18.31
CA LEU A 625 6.45 -14.10 -18.54
C LEU A 625 6.07 -13.46 -19.88
N ALA A 626 6.88 -12.51 -20.39
CA ALA A 626 6.69 -11.97 -21.75
C ALA A 626 7.01 -13.02 -22.85
N GLN A 627 7.98 -13.90 -22.63
CA GLN A 627 8.25 -15.01 -23.55
C GLN A 627 7.07 -15.99 -23.61
N GLU A 628 6.37 -16.19 -22.50
CA GLU A 628 5.22 -17.10 -22.40
C GLU A 628 3.94 -16.46 -22.96
N LYS A 629 3.65 -15.18 -22.61
CA LYS A 629 2.35 -14.53 -22.81
C LYS A 629 2.38 -13.30 -23.72
N GLY A 630 3.55 -12.94 -24.26
CA GLY A 630 3.75 -11.72 -25.02
C GLY A 630 4.06 -10.49 -24.17
N SER A 631 4.76 -9.52 -24.74
CA SER A 631 5.06 -8.24 -24.10
C SER A 631 3.80 -7.36 -23.95
N TYR A 632 3.87 -6.37 -23.04
CA TYR A 632 2.80 -5.38 -22.96
C TYR A 632 2.75 -4.52 -24.24
N PRO A 633 1.58 -4.01 -24.64
CA PRO A 633 1.37 -3.35 -25.94
C PRO A 633 2.27 -2.15 -26.25
N LEU A 634 2.72 -1.41 -25.24
CA LEU A 634 3.57 -0.23 -25.37
C LEU A 634 5.06 -0.51 -25.10
N PHE A 635 5.50 -1.77 -25.27
CA PHE A 635 6.88 -2.16 -24.99
C PHE A 635 7.89 -1.49 -25.93
N GLU A 636 7.59 -1.41 -27.24
CA GLU A 636 8.48 -0.83 -28.23
C GLU A 636 8.72 0.66 -27.97
N GLY A 637 9.99 1.04 -27.90
CA GLY A 637 10.42 2.41 -27.59
C GLY A 637 10.52 2.72 -26.10
N SER A 638 10.09 1.82 -25.21
CA SER A 638 10.27 1.99 -23.77
C SER A 638 11.75 1.92 -23.36
N GLN A 639 12.07 2.45 -22.18
CA GLN A 639 13.43 2.33 -21.63
C GLN A 639 13.81 0.87 -21.29
N TRP A 640 12.84 -0.04 -21.17
CA TRP A 640 13.08 -1.49 -21.11
C TRP A 640 13.61 -2.01 -22.45
N ASN A 641 12.93 -1.68 -23.54
CA ASN A 641 13.28 -2.10 -24.89
C ASN A 641 14.64 -1.50 -25.36
N THR A 642 14.89 -0.23 -25.06
CA THR A 642 16.17 0.42 -25.37
C THR A 642 17.31 -0.02 -24.44
N GLY A 643 16.99 -0.52 -23.25
CA GLY A 643 17.94 -0.81 -22.17
C GLY A 643 18.36 0.41 -21.35
N GLU A 644 17.81 1.58 -21.64
CA GLU A 644 18.21 2.86 -21.02
C GLU A 644 18.02 2.83 -19.49
N TRP A 645 16.90 2.30 -18.98
CA TRP A 645 16.63 2.25 -17.56
C TRP A 645 17.70 1.47 -16.76
N LEU A 646 18.18 0.35 -17.32
CA LEU A 646 19.26 -0.46 -16.72
C LEU A 646 20.64 0.19 -16.94
N ASN A 647 20.89 0.79 -18.12
CA ASN A 647 22.13 1.50 -18.40
C ASN A 647 22.36 2.67 -17.43
N ASN A 648 21.31 3.41 -17.07
CA ASN A 648 21.36 4.49 -16.09
C ASN A 648 21.75 4.00 -14.68
N ARG A 649 21.70 2.69 -14.43
CA ARG A 649 22.09 2.00 -13.18
C ARG A 649 23.40 1.20 -13.32
N GLY A 650 24.13 1.43 -14.39
CA GLY A 650 25.42 0.79 -14.63
C GLY A 650 25.33 -0.67 -15.10
N ILE A 651 24.15 -1.13 -15.52
CA ILE A 651 23.94 -2.48 -16.02
C ILE A 651 23.88 -2.46 -17.54
N CYS A 652 24.76 -3.22 -18.20
CA CYS A 652 24.85 -3.27 -19.67
C CYS A 652 25.09 -4.71 -20.18
N GLN A 653 24.96 -4.88 -21.48
CA GLN A 653 25.12 -6.17 -22.14
C GLN A 653 26.54 -6.77 -21.98
N GLY A 654 27.54 -5.96 -21.73
CA GLY A 654 28.96 -6.36 -21.59
C GLY A 654 29.41 -6.47 -20.13
N ASP A 655 28.48 -6.58 -19.16
CA ASP A 655 28.84 -6.73 -17.77
C ASP A 655 29.52 -8.11 -17.56
N ILE A 656 30.85 -8.09 -17.52
CA ILE A 656 31.69 -9.29 -17.41
C ILE A 656 31.79 -9.73 -15.94
N GLU A 657 31.61 -8.80 -15.00
CA GLU A 657 31.78 -9.07 -13.56
C GLU A 657 30.55 -9.75 -12.95
N ASP A 658 29.36 -9.53 -13.53
CA ASP A 658 28.12 -10.17 -13.09
C ASP A 658 27.30 -10.70 -14.28
N ALA A 659 27.49 -11.99 -14.59
CA ALA A 659 26.78 -12.67 -15.68
C ALA A 659 25.25 -12.61 -15.51
N TYR A 660 24.74 -12.57 -14.27
CA TYR A 660 23.30 -12.45 -14.00
C TYR A 660 22.74 -11.09 -14.41
N ARG A 661 23.48 -9.99 -14.15
CA ARG A 661 23.08 -8.65 -14.60
C ARG A 661 23.00 -8.58 -16.13
N ALA A 662 24.00 -9.15 -16.83
CA ALA A 662 24.03 -9.20 -18.30
C ALA A 662 22.87 -10.03 -18.89
N GLU A 663 22.51 -11.15 -18.23
CA GLU A 663 21.37 -11.98 -18.62
C GLU A 663 20.05 -11.21 -18.47
N VAL A 664 19.80 -10.58 -17.31
CA VAL A 664 18.60 -9.78 -17.04
C VAL A 664 18.47 -8.63 -18.03
N TYR A 665 19.56 -7.93 -18.32
CA TYR A 665 19.60 -6.88 -19.34
C TYR A 665 19.16 -7.41 -20.71
N SER A 666 19.74 -8.53 -21.13
CA SER A 666 19.42 -9.15 -22.43
C SER A 666 17.96 -9.61 -22.52
N LYS A 667 17.42 -10.19 -21.45
CA LYS A 667 16.02 -10.62 -21.37
C LYS A 667 15.05 -9.42 -21.44
N ALA A 668 15.30 -8.38 -20.64
CA ALA A 668 14.47 -7.18 -20.61
C ALA A 668 14.34 -6.50 -21.97
N LYS A 669 15.44 -6.36 -22.70
CA LYS A 669 15.44 -5.77 -24.06
C LYS A 669 14.64 -6.56 -25.08
N LYS A 670 14.48 -7.87 -24.89
CA LYS A 670 13.73 -8.73 -25.83
C LYS A 670 12.23 -8.67 -25.61
N GLY A 671 11.79 -8.40 -24.37
CA GLY A 671 10.40 -8.30 -24.03
C GLY A 671 10.15 -8.19 -22.53
N MET A 672 9.17 -7.38 -22.17
CA MET A 672 8.65 -7.26 -20.80
C MET A 672 7.14 -7.48 -20.80
N ARG A 673 6.64 -8.28 -19.88
CA ARG A 673 5.19 -8.49 -19.73
C ARG A 673 4.50 -7.26 -19.15
N ASN A 674 5.20 -6.52 -18.29
CA ASN A 674 4.67 -5.42 -17.50
C ASN A 674 5.47 -4.13 -17.79
N GLY A 675 4.78 -3.03 -18.05
CA GLY A 675 5.39 -1.74 -18.35
C GLY A 675 5.93 -1.01 -17.11
N TYR A 676 5.33 -1.27 -15.93
CA TYR A 676 5.79 -0.81 -14.62
C TYR A 676 5.84 -1.98 -13.67
N LEU A 677 6.81 -2.00 -12.75
CA LEU A 677 7.17 -3.20 -11.99
C LEU A 677 7.06 -3.02 -10.48
N ARG A 678 7.71 -2.01 -9.90
CA ARG A 678 7.85 -1.86 -8.45
C ARG A 678 7.16 -0.61 -7.92
N ALA A 679 6.38 -0.80 -6.86
CA ALA A 679 5.82 0.27 -6.04
C ALA A 679 5.72 -0.23 -4.59
N VAL A 680 6.26 0.53 -3.64
CA VAL A 680 6.26 0.12 -2.23
C VAL A 680 5.09 0.78 -1.51
N ALA A 681 4.01 0.02 -1.37
CA ALA A 681 2.77 0.45 -0.71
C ALA A 681 2.91 0.48 0.83
N PRO A 682 2.03 1.17 1.57
CA PRO A 682 2.14 1.31 3.03
C PRO A 682 2.00 0.00 3.81
N THR A 683 1.28 -0.99 3.29
CA THR A 683 1.05 -2.35 3.83
C THR A 683 0.54 -2.45 5.28
N GLY A 684 -0.10 -1.42 5.83
CA GLY A 684 -0.50 -1.39 7.24
C GLY A 684 -1.33 -2.61 7.70
N SER A 685 -2.36 -3.01 6.93
CA SER A 685 -3.19 -4.19 7.27
C SER A 685 -2.58 -5.51 6.83
N THR A 686 -1.86 -5.54 5.71
CA THR A 686 -1.28 -6.77 5.17
C THR A 686 0.00 -7.18 5.90
N SER A 687 0.73 -6.24 6.50
CA SER A 687 1.85 -6.56 7.40
C SER A 687 1.37 -7.24 8.67
N LEU A 688 0.25 -6.77 9.26
CA LEU A 688 -0.37 -7.45 10.40
C LEU A 688 -0.78 -8.89 10.07
N LEU A 689 -1.38 -9.09 8.88
CA LEU A 689 -1.75 -10.42 8.39
C LEU A 689 -0.56 -11.37 8.30
N ALA A 690 0.59 -10.85 7.86
CA ALA A 690 1.81 -11.62 7.65
C ALA A 690 2.75 -11.68 8.87
N GLY A 691 2.37 -11.10 10.02
CA GLY A 691 3.25 -11.00 11.18
C GLY A 691 4.57 -10.29 10.84
N SER A 692 4.49 -9.12 10.19
CA SER A 692 5.63 -8.40 9.62
C SER A 692 5.62 -6.91 10.02
N THR A 693 6.71 -6.18 9.76
CA THR A 693 6.73 -4.73 9.83
C THR A 693 6.22 -4.10 8.53
N ALA A 694 5.56 -2.95 8.63
CA ALA A 694 4.93 -2.32 7.48
C ALA A 694 5.94 -1.65 6.55
N ALA A 695 5.71 -1.75 5.26
CA ALA A 695 6.42 -1.06 4.19
C ALA A 695 7.96 -1.07 4.34
N ALA A 696 8.55 0.10 4.09
CA ALA A 696 9.96 0.39 4.17
C ALA A 696 10.36 1.11 5.47
N ASP A 697 9.41 1.31 6.37
CA ASP A 697 9.61 2.06 7.62
C ASP A 697 10.20 1.18 8.74
N THR A 698 10.77 1.83 9.75
CA THR A 698 11.08 1.17 11.01
C THR A 698 9.80 1.02 11.86
N VAL A 699 9.91 0.36 13.01
CA VAL A 699 8.78 0.21 13.92
C VAL A 699 8.42 1.54 14.59
N TYR A 700 7.13 1.77 14.79
CA TYR A 700 6.65 2.88 15.60
C TYR A 700 6.99 2.66 17.09
N ASP A 701 6.68 1.48 17.60
CA ASP A 701 7.09 0.95 18.91
C ASP A 701 7.27 -0.57 18.77
N THR A 702 8.01 -1.20 19.65
CA THR A 702 8.20 -2.66 19.68
C THR A 702 6.93 -3.42 20.02
N ILE A 703 6.06 -2.83 20.85
CA ILE A 703 4.73 -3.32 21.18
C ILE A 703 3.78 -2.14 21.25
N PHE A 704 2.70 -2.18 20.51
CA PHE A 704 1.65 -1.16 20.56
C PHE A 704 0.26 -1.79 20.38
N PHE A 705 -0.81 -1.01 20.61
CA PHE A 705 -2.18 -1.44 20.40
C PHE A 705 -2.77 -0.76 19.19
N ASP A 706 -3.19 -1.55 18.21
CA ASP A 706 -4.08 -1.05 17.15
C ASP A 706 -5.48 -0.89 17.73
N GLY A 707 -5.91 0.36 17.93
CA GLY A 707 -7.15 0.73 18.60
C GLY A 707 -8.23 1.13 17.62
N LYS A 708 -9.18 0.24 17.32
CA LYS A 708 -10.52 0.62 16.83
C LYS A 708 -11.47 0.70 18.03
N LYS A 709 -12.53 1.54 17.90
CA LYS A 709 -13.49 1.95 18.98
C LYS A 709 -13.86 0.89 20.02
N ASP A 710 -13.75 -0.41 19.71
CA ASP A 710 -14.23 -1.49 20.58
C ASP A 710 -13.24 -2.66 20.79
N SER A 711 -12.01 -2.61 20.23
CA SER A 711 -11.01 -3.67 20.44
C SER A 711 -9.59 -3.14 20.44
N ARG A 712 -8.83 -3.48 21.48
CA ARG A 712 -7.38 -3.26 21.53
C ARG A 712 -6.68 -4.52 21.04
N THR A 713 -6.13 -4.48 19.84
CA THR A 713 -5.38 -5.60 19.27
C THR A 713 -3.89 -5.36 19.49
N PRO A 714 -3.18 -6.20 20.24
CA PRO A 714 -1.74 -6.04 20.41
C PRO A 714 -1.02 -6.31 19.09
N VAL A 715 -0.08 -5.46 18.75
CA VAL A 715 0.84 -5.61 17.64
C VAL A 715 2.25 -5.65 18.21
N ILE A 716 2.95 -6.73 17.93
CA ILE A 716 4.29 -7.00 18.44
C ILE A 716 5.25 -7.02 17.26
N ALA A 717 6.44 -6.41 17.44
CA ALA A 717 7.48 -6.49 16.42
C ALA A 717 7.84 -7.97 16.16
N PRO A 718 8.02 -8.37 14.88
CA PRO A 718 8.27 -9.78 14.54
C PRO A 718 9.47 -10.36 15.26
N GLU A 719 9.34 -11.59 15.74
CA GLU A 719 10.43 -12.30 16.45
C GLU A 719 11.07 -11.48 17.61
N LEU A 720 10.27 -10.65 18.29
CA LEU A 720 10.75 -9.85 19.42
C LEU A 720 11.20 -10.76 20.57
N ASN A 721 12.49 -10.78 20.83
CA ASN A 721 13.16 -11.59 21.86
C ASN A 721 14.44 -10.89 22.36
N LEU A 722 15.21 -11.53 23.25
CA LEU A 722 16.43 -10.97 23.84
C LEU A 722 17.53 -10.66 22.81
N GLU A 723 17.54 -11.32 21.65
CA GLU A 723 18.53 -11.11 20.61
C GLU A 723 18.15 -9.96 19.69
N THR A 724 16.85 -9.75 19.41
CA THR A 724 16.36 -8.82 18.41
C THR A 724 15.88 -7.49 18.97
N TRP A 725 15.36 -7.45 20.21
CA TRP A 725 14.73 -6.24 20.76
C TRP A 725 15.62 -5.01 20.71
N PHE A 726 16.92 -5.17 20.96
CA PHE A 726 17.89 -4.07 20.99
C PHE A 726 18.06 -3.40 19.62
N TYR A 727 17.84 -4.14 18.56
CA TYR A 727 17.98 -3.68 17.18
C TYR A 727 16.70 -3.04 16.62
N TYR A 728 15.55 -3.27 17.27
CA TYR A 728 14.34 -2.53 16.97
C TYR A 728 14.38 -1.15 17.62
N LYS A 729 14.61 -0.12 16.81
CA LYS A 729 14.64 1.26 17.30
C LYS A 729 13.42 2.02 16.81
N PRO A 730 12.54 2.47 17.73
CA PRO A 730 11.38 3.30 17.37
C PRO A 730 11.80 4.58 16.66
N THR A 731 10.97 5.04 15.72
CA THR A 731 11.23 6.22 14.89
C THR A 731 11.62 7.45 15.72
N MET A 732 10.96 7.67 16.84
CA MET A 732 11.14 8.85 17.70
C MET A 732 12.39 8.83 18.58
N LEU A 733 13.10 7.69 18.61
CA LEU A 733 14.34 7.53 19.39
C LEU A 733 15.60 7.59 18.53
N MET A 734 15.45 7.72 17.21
CA MET A 734 16.59 7.84 16.30
C MET A 734 17.25 9.22 16.38
N GLU A 735 18.53 9.25 16.12
CA GLU A 735 19.34 10.47 16.04
C GLU A 735 20.21 10.43 14.79
N PHE A 736 20.46 11.60 14.21
CA PHE A 736 21.40 11.77 13.12
C PHE A 736 22.34 12.95 13.43
N GLU A 737 23.65 12.72 13.34
CA GLU A 737 24.66 13.73 13.71
C GLU A 737 24.48 14.30 15.13
N GLY A 738 23.91 13.51 16.06
CA GLY A 738 23.62 13.91 17.44
C GLY A 738 22.40 14.82 17.58
N GLU A 739 21.60 15.02 16.52
CA GLU A 739 20.35 15.77 16.55
C GLU A 739 19.14 14.83 16.39
N ARG A 740 18.24 14.80 17.36
CA ARG A 740 16.99 14.01 17.33
C ARG A 740 16.02 14.52 16.26
N ASP A 741 15.94 15.84 16.03
CA ASP A 741 15.15 16.44 14.95
C ASP A 741 15.46 15.87 13.56
N LEU A 742 16.66 15.33 13.38
CA LEU A 742 17.17 14.75 12.15
C LEU A 742 17.20 13.22 12.18
N GLY A 743 16.68 12.58 13.20
CA GLY A 743 16.72 11.11 13.33
C GLY A 743 16.13 10.39 12.12
N HIS A 744 15.10 10.96 11.51
CA HIS A 744 14.48 10.39 10.31
C HIS A 744 15.33 10.51 9.02
N MET A 745 16.49 11.16 9.08
CA MET A 745 17.48 11.18 7.98
C MET A 745 17.90 9.76 7.57
N TRP A 746 17.97 8.81 8.51
CA TRP A 746 18.30 7.43 8.20
C TRP A 746 17.30 6.80 7.25
N ALA A 747 16.01 7.02 7.49
CA ALA A 747 14.96 6.54 6.58
C ALA A 747 15.05 7.20 5.20
N ILE A 748 15.44 8.48 5.12
CA ILE A 748 15.71 9.17 3.83
C ILE A 748 16.88 8.49 3.10
N LEU A 749 17.98 8.18 3.81
CA LEU A 749 19.13 7.49 3.22
C LEU A 749 18.75 6.11 2.69
N HIS A 750 18.00 5.34 3.44
CA HIS A 750 17.52 4.01 3.02
C HIS A 750 16.59 4.09 1.81
N ASN A 751 15.65 5.05 1.82
CA ASN A 751 14.75 5.23 0.68
C ASN A 751 15.44 5.79 -0.56
N ALA A 752 16.52 6.55 -0.41
CA ALA A 752 17.33 6.99 -1.54
C ALA A 752 18.00 5.80 -2.25
N GLU A 753 18.53 4.83 -1.48
CA GLU A 753 19.08 3.59 -2.06
C GLU A 753 17.97 2.74 -2.70
N ARG A 754 16.84 2.59 -2.04
CA ARG A 754 15.66 1.88 -2.55
C ARG A 754 15.15 2.49 -3.85
N GLN A 755 15.00 3.82 -3.92
CA GLN A 755 14.45 4.51 -5.08
C GLN A 755 15.27 4.28 -6.35
N LYS A 756 16.57 4.00 -6.24
CA LYS A 756 17.39 3.60 -7.41
C LYS A 756 16.85 2.35 -8.10
N TRP A 757 16.16 1.47 -7.36
CA TRP A 757 15.66 0.18 -7.81
C TRP A 757 14.13 0.07 -7.81
N VAL A 758 13.42 1.19 -7.66
CA VAL A 758 11.97 1.29 -7.76
C VAL A 758 11.61 2.22 -8.90
N ASP A 759 11.07 1.67 -9.99
CA ASP A 759 10.69 2.42 -11.19
C ASP A 759 9.50 3.36 -10.94
N GLN A 760 8.61 3.03 -10.02
CA GLN A 760 7.57 3.93 -9.51
C GLN A 760 8.07 4.65 -8.24
N SER A 761 7.38 4.56 -7.10
CA SER A 761 7.81 5.22 -5.86
C SER A 761 7.56 4.38 -4.61
N THR A 762 7.83 4.97 -3.46
CA THR A 762 7.62 4.40 -2.12
C THR A 762 6.67 5.29 -1.33
N SER A 763 5.69 4.70 -0.65
CA SER A 763 4.87 5.40 0.35
C SER A 763 5.70 5.68 1.60
N PHE A 764 6.53 6.70 1.51
CA PHE A 764 7.53 7.02 2.50
C PHE A 764 7.03 8.13 3.44
N ASN A 765 6.85 7.79 4.73
CA ASN A 765 6.46 8.77 5.74
C ASN A 765 7.67 9.56 6.25
N LEU A 766 7.45 10.83 6.58
CA LEU A 766 8.38 11.63 7.39
C LEU A 766 7.86 11.67 8.83
N TYR A 767 8.56 11.01 9.76
CA TYR A 767 8.27 11.10 11.18
C TYR A 767 9.10 12.21 11.79
N ILE A 768 8.43 13.14 12.47
CA ILE A 768 9.04 14.34 13.05
C ILE A 768 8.67 14.47 14.53
N LEU A 769 9.51 15.15 15.29
CA LEU A 769 9.20 15.54 16.66
C LEU A 769 8.21 16.71 16.65
N ASP A 770 7.35 16.79 17.66
CA ASP A 770 6.31 17.85 17.76
C ASP A 770 6.93 19.26 17.88
N ASP A 771 8.13 19.34 18.42
CA ASP A 771 8.90 20.57 18.62
C ASP A 771 10.01 20.77 17.58
N ILE A 772 9.96 20.06 16.45
CA ILE A 772 10.96 20.16 15.39
C ILE A 772 11.21 21.60 14.96
N LYS A 773 12.47 21.96 14.84
CA LYS A 773 12.83 23.29 14.29
C LYS A 773 12.50 23.35 12.80
N VAL A 774 11.83 24.42 12.38
CA VAL A 774 11.43 24.63 10.96
C VAL A 774 12.61 24.50 10.00
N LYS A 775 13.82 24.90 10.39
CA LYS A 775 15.03 24.74 9.57
C LYS A 775 15.39 23.26 9.35
N ASN A 776 15.15 22.39 10.35
CA ASN A 776 15.43 20.97 10.29
C ASN A 776 14.38 20.25 9.44
N LEU A 777 13.09 20.60 9.56
CA LEU A 777 12.06 20.12 8.66
C LEU A 777 12.36 20.48 7.19
N LEU A 778 12.78 21.73 6.94
CA LEU A 778 13.22 22.14 5.59
C LEU A 778 14.43 21.31 5.14
N ARG A 779 15.41 21.05 6.00
CA ARG A 779 16.56 20.19 5.67
C ARG A 779 16.12 18.78 5.26
N LEU A 780 15.17 18.18 5.96
CA LEU A 780 14.64 16.86 5.61
C LEU A 780 14.01 16.88 4.20
N HIS A 781 13.19 17.87 3.89
CA HIS A 781 12.61 18.01 2.54
C HIS A 781 13.66 18.22 1.44
N MET A 782 14.67 19.05 1.71
CA MET A 782 15.77 19.26 0.76
C MET A 782 16.57 17.97 0.51
N GLU A 783 16.80 17.16 1.54
CA GLU A 783 17.49 15.87 1.40
C GLU A 783 16.65 14.86 0.60
N VAL A 784 15.32 14.76 0.86
CA VAL A 784 14.42 13.92 0.07
C VAL A 784 14.52 14.25 -1.41
N TRP A 785 14.41 15.53 -1.76
CA TRP A 785 14.51 16.01 -3.15
C TRP A 785 15.89 15.78 -3.75
N SER A 786 16.96 16.20 -3.05
CA SER A 786 18.33 16.16 -3.60
C SER A 786 18.82 14.73 -3.89
N ARG A 787 18.34 13.76 -3.10
CA ARG A 787 18.67 12.34 -3.23
C ARG A 787 17.84 11.59 -4.28
N GLY A 788 16.94 12.27 -4.98
CA GLY A 788 16.18 11.68 -6.09
C GLY A 788 15.02 10.77 -5.65
N ILE A 789 14.51 10.93 -4.44
CA ILE A 789 13.26 10.29 -4.02
C ILE A 789 12.09 10.97 -4.74
N LYS A 790 11.19 10.18 -5.34
CA LYS A 790 10.12 10.69 -6.22
C LYS A 790 8.94 11.29 -5.46
N SER A 791 8.68 10.80 -4.23
CA SER A 791 7.55 11.28 -3.42
C SER A 791 7.83 11.11 -1.92
N SER A 792 7.16 11.91 -1.09
CA SER A 792 6.96 11.61 0.32
C SER A 792 5.47 11.59 0.64
N TYR A 793 5.09 10.74 1.59
CA TYR A 793 3.73 10.50 2.01
C TYR A 793 3.34 11.43 3.17
N TYR A 794 2.85 10.92 4.29
CA TYR A 794 2.53 11.78 5.44
C TYR A 794 3.78 12.36 6.13
N THR A 795 3.63 13.59 6.61
CA THR A 795 4.50 14.12 7.67
C THR A 795 3.78 13.87 9.00
N ARG A 796 4.31 12.97 9.84
CA ARG A 796 3.68 12.52 11.08
C ARG A 796 4.46 13.02 12.30
N SER A 797 3.80 13.74 13.21
CA SER A 797 4.32 14.04 14.54
C SER A 797 3.82 13.02 15.57
N HIS A 798 4.40 13.00 16.76
CA HIS A 798 4.03 12.06 17.81
C HIS A 798 2.55 12.20 18.20
N ASP A 799 2.01 13.41 18.26
CA ASP A 799 0.60 13.65 18.55
C ASP A 799 -0.32 13.36 17.35
N ALA A 800 0.15 13.54 16.13
CA ALA A 800 -0.61 13.25 14.91
C ALA A 800 -0.82 11.73 14.67
N SER A 801 -0.13 10.85 15.38
CA SER A 801 -0.41 9.41 15.39
C SER A 801 -1.81 9.07 15.97
N ARG A 802 -2.47 10.03 16.61
CA ARG A 802 -3.85 9.94 17.10
C ARG A 802 -4.89 10.47 16.11
N VAL A 803 -4.48 11.15 15.04
CA VAL A 803 -5.38 11.60 13.98
C VAL A 803 -5.65 10.41 13.06
N ASP A 804 -6.92 10.15 12.82
CA ASP A 804 -7.47 9.08 11.99
C ASP A 804 -6.53 8.64 10.86
N ASP A 805 -5.87 7.51 11.06
CA ASP A 805 -5.22 6.82 9.96
C ASP A 805 -6.23 6.70 8.83
N CYS A 806 -5.86 7.15 7.65
CA CYS A 806 -6.68 6.90 6.46
C CYS A 806 -6.94 5.39 6.38
N VAL A 807 -8.14 4.98 6.81
CA VAL A 807 -8.55 3.57 6.84
C VAL A 807 -8.44 2.95 5.44
N ALA A 808 -8.51 3.77 4.39
CA ALA A 808 -8.26 3.37 3.02
C ALA A 808 -6.76 3.16 2.72
N CYS A 809 -5.86 3.84 3.46
CA CYS A 809 -4.40 3.75 3.26
C CYS A 809 -3.75 2.70 4.17
N SER A 810 -4.33 2.43 5.34
CA SER A 810 -3.85 1.38 6.26
C SER A 810 -4.33 -0.02 5.87
N SER A 811 -4.93 -0.17 4.73
CA SER A 811 -5.52 -1.44 4.29
C SER A 811 -4.86 -2.01 3.04
#